data_b45ab391e159b2027b47a9f1f9d38e20
#
_entry.id   b45ab391e159b2027b47a9f1f9d38e20
#
_cell.length_a   1.000
_cell.length_b   1.000
_cell.length_c   1.000
_cell.angle_alpha   90.00
_cell.angle_beta   90.00
_cell.angle_gamma   90.00
#
_symmetry.space_group_name_H-M   'P 1'
#
loop_
_entity.id
_entity.type
_entity.pdbx_description
1 polymer ?
#
loop_
_entity_poly.entity_id
_entity_poly.type
_entity_poly.pdbx_seq_one_letter_code
_entity_poly.pdbx_strand_id
1 'polypeptide(L)'
;MKDTDQKQIADSEFPGSVSEFPSVRSKTSRTITIREFVDTVRSDRYRRQVQEYRRLKALPGHEAEAQAVKDSMPCIVPAGICRGGHAVQCLLVHSALLCIDLDHTGDRTREVLELTRSLPFTCISFISISGEGIKVLVRIRKEDVQEDYARLYSVVGSAVSTHVRHPYDEKCKILTQPCFYSYDPEAYWNAEAVAFQMPECPSLPDVPLTIPPKVLATGQSKALQIVVPDTSSVACGFISRLLDEFERNNPFRRGNRNDLALKLGRVAGSKGFSPEELEKLISLFSGRYASGDFTAEDIRQRVLSGYQFVGKLREEKKQSDRGQKGGRVTYNPGYSSNEEDTPEVVLEKNDDLRAEAPYIPDDVFARLPDLLTRCCRYTSDKRERDMALLGCLNSCSALFPYVRFYYKKSLYSPHFYLASVAPAGAGKGILGFTAALLDPTQEYYDQIRRTNKKAYEQALLGWEAEQQQARREKRLPDINLKPEEPKAQYLKISATTSKSRLIEHLAAAGEVGCCMTTTEINTMISSLGQDCGKYEDILCKAAHHEEVSSSYKIDGEPIVVQHPHLALNIAGTQEQFCVFFRSLEVGLFSRFAFYTRQQNQQWESCAPGDEQVDLRRYFQSLGKELLEMHKVLLESPTQVTFSLSQWKLHTELFSEMLRRALVEGRDSSGSLIRRAGLLGMRLAAVFTVFRKWEDYRYAKEYGCTDEDFHTAMDIIRTLVEHSLLLSTSLPDTNQPPASMHCFHRLDGILSSLSRKFTYTEFVQTVENTGMSESTGKRLLRKALKLQYLVKEENGYRKKRKTGSGRGYK
;
A
#
# COMPACT_ATOMS: atom_id res chain seq x y z
N MET A 1 -1.49 21.46 -50.52
CA MET A 1 -2.73 21.79 -49.82
C MET A 1 -3.00 20.76 -48.72
N LYS A 2 -2.14 20.60 -47.71
CA LYS A 2 -2.38 19.73 -46.52
C LYS A 2 -1.72 20.24 -45.25
N ASP A 3 -0.94 21.31 -45.27
CA ASP A 3 -0.25 21.83 -44.06
C ASP A 3 -0.80 23.19 -43.57
N THR A 4 -1.81 23.76 -44.24
CA THR A 4 -2.40 25.04 -43.85
C THR A 4 -3.64 24.89 -42.97
N ASP A 5 -4.27 23.70 -42.94
CA ASP A 5 -5.50 23.47 -42.15
C ASP A 5 -5.24 23.06 -40.69
N GLN A 6 -4.04 22.65 -40.33
CA GLN A 6 -3.70 22.29 -38.95
C GLN A 6 -3.27 23.47 -38.09
N LYS A 7 -2.90 24.61 -38.67
CA LYS A 7 -2.50 25.83 -37.94
C LYS A 7 -3.63 26.81 -37.64
N GLN A 8 -4.79 26.69 -38.30
CA GLN A 8 -5.93 27.58 -38.10
C GLN A 8 -6.97 27.10 -37.07
N ILE A 9 -6.81 25.88 -36.50
CA ILE A 9 -7.68 25.37 -35.46
C ILE A 9 -7.19 25.74 -34.03
N ALA A 10 -6.00 26.31 -33.88
CA ALA A 10 -5.34 26.55 -32.60
C ALA A 10 -5.83 27.79 -31.84
N ASP A 11 -6.57 28.74 -32.47
CA ASP A 11 -6.98 30.01 -31.82
C ASP A 11 -8.46 30.37 -31.97
N SER A 12 -9.35 29.40 -32.22
CA SER A 12 -10.80 29.67 -32.33
C SER A 12 -11.55 29.59 -31.04
N GLU A 13 -12.16 30.64 -30.71
CA GLU A 13 -13.28 30.95 -29.81
C GLU A 13 -13.83 29.81 -28.96
N PHE A 14 -13.75 30.01 -27.66
CA PHE A 14 -14.50 29.24 -26.64
C PHE A 14 -16.03 29.46 -26.81
N PRO A 15 -16.86 28.41 -26.69
CA PRO A 15 -16.57 27.07 -26.18
C PRO A 15 -16.34 26.03 -27.28
N GLY A 16 -15.31 25.17 -27.04
CA GLY A 16 -14.89 24.14 -27.98
C GLY A 16 -15.94 23.06 -28.29
N SER A 17 -15.63 22.25 -29.30
CA SER A 17 -16.43 21.07 -29.65
C SER A 17 -16.09 19.87 -28.79
N VAL A 18 -17.08 19.00 -28.58
CA VAL A 18 -16.96 17.77 -27.81
C VAL A 18 -17.52 16.56 -28.56
N SER A 19 -17.10 15.36 -28.17
CA SER A 19 -17.67 14.14 -28.72
C SER A 19 -18.95 13.76 -28.01
N GLU A 20 -20.01 13.48 -28.80
CA GLU A 20 -21.23 12.85 -28.36
C GLU A 20 -21.22 11.37 -28.75
N PHE A 21 -21.54 10.52 -27.82
CA PHE A 21 -21.66 9.09 -27.99
C PHE A 21 -23.14 8.67 -27.85
N PRO A 22 -23.68 7.80 -28.74
CA PRO A 22 -25.06 7.32 -28.65
C PRO A 22 -25.38 6.54 -27.36
N SER A 23 -24.37 5.96 -26.74
CA SER A 23 -24.43 5.35 -25.40
C SER A 23 -23.03 5.28 -24.81
N VAL A 24 -22.91 5.06 -23.51
CA VAL A 24 -21.63 4.92 -22.82
C VAL A 24 -20.77 3.75 -23.35
N ARG A 25 -21.39 2.77 -24.00
CA ARG A 25 -20.69 1.60 -24.60
C ARG A 25 -20.29 1.79 -26.05
N SER A 26 -20.68 2.90 -26.68
CA SER A 26 -20.38 3.16 -28.07
C SER A 26 -18.91 3.51 -28.28
N LYS A 27 -18.33 3.00 -29.36
CA LYS A 27 -17.00 3.40 -29.85
C LYS A 27 -17.08 4.46 -30.97
N THR A 28 -18.26 4.71 -31.48
CA THR A 28 -18.51 5.73 -32.49
C THR A 28 -19.07 6.99 -31.85
N SER A 29 -18.55 8.14 -32.27
CA SER A 29 -18.98 9.46 -31.78
C SER A 29 -19.18 10.41 -32.95
N ARG A 30 -19.99 11.44 -32.70
CA ARG A 30 -20.05 12.64 -33.56
C ARG A 30 -19.55 13.85 -32.80
N THR A 31 -19.03 14.80 -33.49
CA THR A 31 -18.62 16.10 -32.93
C THR A 31 -19.82 17.02 -32.86
N ILE A 32 -20.04 17.62 -31.68
CA ILE A 32 -21.09 18.62 -31.43
C ILE A 32 -20.47 19.85 -30.77
N THR A 33 -21.15 20.97 -30.83
CA THR A 33 -20.81 22.12 -29.99
C THR A 33 -21.38 21.97 -28.59
N ILE A 34 -20.73 22.60 -27.63
CA ILE A 34 -21.25 22.64 -26.25
C ILE A 34 -22.59 23.34 -26.17
N ARG A 35 -22.84 24.32 -27.06
CA ARG A 35 -24.14 24.98 -27.17
C ARG A 35 -25.26 24.00 -27.57
N GLU A 36 -25.00 23.18 -28.59
CA GLU A 36 -25.94 22.14 -29.01
C GLU A 36 -26.27 21.14 -27.90
N PHE A 37 -25.26 20.80 -27.05
CA PHE A 37 -25.48 19.98 -25.87
C PHE A 37 -26.44 20.65 -24.88
N VAL A 38 -26.21 21.92 -24.49
CA VAL A 38 -27.06 22.64 -23.55
C VAL A 38 -28.48 22.83 -24.08
N ASP A 39 -28.63 23.21 -25.36
CA ASP A 39 -29.94 23.40 -25.98
C ASP A 39 -30.70 22.05 -26.02
N THR A 40 -29.99 20.92 -26.18
CA THR A 40 -30.59 19.59 -26.10
C THR A 40 -31.04 19.24 -24.68
N VAL A 41 -30.25 19.57 -23.65
CA VAL A 41 -30.61 19.35 -22.22
C VAL A 41 -31.84 20.18 -21.84
N ARG A 42 -31.98 21.38 -22.38
CA ARG A 42 -33.17 22.26 -22.17
C ARG A 42 -34.39 21.76 -22.90
N SER A 43 -34.23 21.03 -24.01
CA SER A 43 -35.33 20.55 -24.85
C SER A 43 -36.03 19.31 -24.31
N ASP A 44 -37.23 19.03 -24.81
CA ASP A 44 -37.97 17.81 -24.46
C ASP A 44 -37.43 16.52 -25.11
N ARG A 45 -36.32 16.58 -25.85
CA ARG A 45 -35.77 15.45 -26.62
C ARG A 45 -35.58 14.19 -25.81
N TYR A 46 -35.05 14.29 -24.62
CA TYR A 46 -34.78 13.14 -23.71
C TYR A 46 -35.66 13.15 -22.46
N ARG A 47 -36.70 14.01 -22.41
CA ARG A 47 -37.57 14.15 -21.26
C ARG A 47 -38.19 12.84 -20.80
N ARG A 48 -38.74 12.03 -21.74
CA ARG A 48 -39.39 10.75 -21.42
C ARG A 48 -38.40 9.77 -20.80
N GLN A 49 -37.21 9.60 -21.37
CA GLN A 49 -36.20 8.67 -20.86
C GLN A 49 -35.69 9.11 -19.48
N VAL A 50 -35.45 10.39 -19.28
CA VAL A 50 -35.02 10.93 -17.99
C VAL A 50 -36.09 10.77 -16.92
N GLN A 51 -37.37 11.02 -17.25
CA GLN A 51 -38.48 10.81 -16.32
C GLN A 51 -38.65 9.34 -15.98
N GLU A 52 -38.50 8.42 -16.93
CA GLU A 52 -38.58 6.98 -16.71
C GLU A 52 -37.43 6.51 -15.84
N TYR A 53 -36.18 6.99 -16.08
CA TYR A 53 -35.05 6.72 -15.21
C TYR A 53 -35.29 7.16 -13.77
N ARG A 54 -35.79 8.41 -13.57
CA ARG A 54 -36.10 8.95 -12.24
C ARG A 54 -37.20 8.16 -11.55
N ARG A 55 -38.24 7.74 -12.30
CA ARG A 55 -39.34 6.89 -11.80
C ARG A 55 -38.81 5.53 -11.33
N LEU A 56 -38.07 4.82 -12.17
CA LEU A 56 -37.50 3.50 -11.83
C LEU A 56 -36.52 3.58 -10.66
N LYS A 57 -35.66 4.61 -10.63
CA LYS A 57 -34.73 4.83 -9.54
C LYS A 57 -35.42 5.03 -8.17
N ALA A 58 -36.60 5.62 -8.15
CA ALA A 58 -37.37 5.81 -6.93
C ALA A 58 -38.12 4.55 -6.44
N LEU A 59 -38.19 3.48 -7.24
CA LEU A 59 -38.85 2.23 -6.91
C LEU A 59 -37.85 1.20 -6.39
N PRO A 60 -38.00 0.66 -5.17
CA PRO A 60 -37.13 -0.40 -4.66
C PRO A 60 -37.19 -1.65 -5.55
N GLY A 61 -36.05 -2.24 -5.85
CA GLY A 61 -35.92 -3.46 -6.65
C GLY A 61 -35.87 -3.25 -8.17
N HIS A 62 -35.94 -2.00 -8.66
CA HIS A 62 -35.86 -1.66 -10.09
C HIS A 62 -34.53 -1.00 -10.49
N GLU A 63 -33.49 -1.16 -9.67
CA GLU A 63 -32.15 -0.56 -9.90
C GLU A 63 -31.52 -1.02 -11.22
N ALA A 64 -31.70 -2.30 -11.58
CA ALA A 64 -31.17 -2.86 -12.82
C ALA A 64 -31.88 -2.28 -14.07
N GLU A 65 -33.18 -2.07 -14.00
CA GLU A 65 -33.98 -1.48 -15.07
C GLU A 65 -33.62 0.01 -15.23
N ALA A 66 -33.51 0.74 -14.12
CA ALA A 66 -33.04 2.13 -14.12
C ALA A 66 -31.65 2.23 -14.76
N GLN A 67 -30.71 1.36 -14.36
CA GLN A 67 -29.37 1.35 -14.95
C GLN A 67 -29.38 1.05 -16.46
N ALA A 68 -30.26 0.14 -16.92
CA ALA A 68 -30.41 -0.15 -18.36
C ALA A 68 -30.89 1.08 -19.14
N VAL A 69 -31.84 1.85 -18.59
CA VAL A 69 -32.29 3.12 -19.20
C VAL A 69 -31.11 4.10 -19.28
N LYS A 70 -30.36 4.28 -18.19
CA LYS A 70 -29.18 5.18 -18.17
C LYS A 70 -28.11 4.74 -19.18
N ASP A 71 -27.78 3.45 -19.25
CA ASP A 71 -26.77 2.91 -20.15
C ASP A 71 -27.15 3.11 -21.65
N SER A 72 -28.45 3.20 -21.95
CA SER A 72 -28.95 3.48 -23.30
C SER A 72 -28.97 4.96 -23.66
N MET A 73 -28.80 5.84 -22.66
CA MET A 73 -28.79 7.28 -22.90
C MET A 73 -27.50 7.74 -23.59
N PRO A 74 -27.59 8.72 -24.50
CA PRO A 74 -26.38 9.34 -25.06
C PRO A 74 -25.63 10.15 -23.99
N CYS A 75 -24.35 10.33 -24.23
CA CYS A 75 -23.46 11.09 -23.37
C CYS A 75 -22.46 11.88 -24.20
N ILE A 76 -21.93 12.94 -23.59
CA ILE A 76 -20.79 13.67 -24.14
C ILE A 76 -19.53 13.37 -23.34
N VAL A 77 -18.38 13.62 -23.93
CA VAL A 77 -17.10 13.71 -23.20
C VAL A 77 -16.76 15.20 -23.07
N PRO A 78 -17.00 15.84 -21.91
CA PRO A 78 -16.77 17.27 -21.73
C PRO A 78 -15.34 17.71 -22.03
N ALA A 79 -14.36 16.82 -21.78
CA ALA A 79 -12.94 17.11 -22.02
C ALA A 79 -12.58 17.38 -23.48
N GLY A 80 -13.38 16.93 -24.46
CA GLY A 80 -13.09 17.27 -25.86
C GLY A 80 -13.50 16.23 -26.90
N ILE A 81 -12.75 16.22 -28.01
CA ILE A 81 -13.02 15.35 -29.16
C ILE A 81 -12.26 14.03 -28.99
N CYS A 82 -13.00 12.92 -29.02
CA CYS A 82 -12.48 11.56 -28.91
C CYS A 82 -12.72 10.77 -30.20
N ARG A 83 -11.85 9.82 -30.53
CA ARG A 83 -12.00 8.89 -31.66
C ARG A 83 -11.79 7.44 -31.21
N GLY A 84 -12.72 6.56 -31.56
CA GLY A 84 -12.60 5.12 -31.25
C GLY A 84 -13.04 4.71 -29.83
N GLY A 85 -13.69 5.63 -29.10
CA GLY A 85 -14.17 5.45 -27.73
C GLY A 85 -13.90 6.65 -26.87
N HIS A 86 -14.17 6.54 -25.59
CA HIS A 86 -13.96 7.62 -24.61
C HIS A 86 -12.89 7.28 -23.55
N ALA A 87 -11.95 6.38 -23.85
CA ALA A 87 -10.76 6.18 -23.02
C ALA A 87 -9.81 7.40 -23.16
N VAL A 88 -8.97 7.65 -22.16
CA VAL A 88 -8.08 8.83 -22.16
C VAL A 88 -7.21 8.91 -23.43
N GLN A 89 -6.71 7.77 -23.90
CA GLN A 89 -5.92 7.69 -25.13
C GLN A 89 -6.72 7.97 -26.42
N CYS A 90 -8.04 8.02 -26.34
CA CYS A 90 -8.91 8.35 -27.48
C CYS A 90 -9.15 9.86 -27.63
N LEU A 91 -8.73 10.69 -26.67
CA LEU A 91 -8.87 12.13 -26.70
C LEU A 91 -7.87 12.74 -27.69
N LEU A 92 -8.39 13.39 -28.73
CA LEU A 92 -7.59 14.03 -29.78
C LEU A 92 -7.35 15.51 -29.52
N VAL A 93 -8.41 16.22 -29.07
CA VAL A 93 -8.39 17.67 -28.87
C VAL A 93 -9.11 17.98 -27.58
N HIS A 94 -8.47 18.73 -26.68
CA HIS A 94 -9.08 19.15 -25.42
C HIS A 94 -9.96 20.39 -25.59
N SER A 95 -11.17 20.36 -25.00
CA SER A 95 -12.18 21.46 -25.12
C SER A 95 -11.93 22.64 -24.18
N ALA A 96 -10.98 22.55 -23.24
CA ALA A 96 -10.81 23.46 -22.11
C ALA A 96 -11.99 23.46 -21.11
N LEU A 97 -12.68 22.32 -20.98
CA LEU A 97 -13.74 22.11 -19.99
C LEU A 97 -13.39 20.94 -19.07
N LEU A 98 -13.81 21.08 -17.80
CA LEU A 98 -13.72 20.06 -16.76
C LEU A 98 -15.11 19.90 -16.14
N CYS A 99 -15.59 18.68 -15.94
CA CYS A 99 -16.90 18.39 -15.36
C CYS A 99 -16.78 17.99 -13.89
N ILE A 100 -17.39 18.75 -13.00
CA ILE A 100 -17.54 18.42 -11.58
C ILE A 100 -18.94 17.86 -11.36
N ASP A 101 -19.01 16.79 -10.56
CA ASP A 101 -20.23 16.10 -10.21
C ASP A 101 -20.57 16.35 -8.73
N LEU A 102 -21.77 16.88 -8.47
CA LEU A 102 -22.32 17.13 -7.14
C LEU A 102 -23.51 16.22 -6.94
N ASP A 103 -23.27 15.01 -6.40
CA ASP A 103 -24.31 14.01 -6.20
C ASP A 103 -25.04 14.20 -4.86
N HIS A 104 -26.29 13.69 -4.78
CA HIS A 104 -27.10 13.68 -3.54
C HIS A 104 -27.38 15.05 -2.93
N THR A 105 -27.67 16.04 -3.77
CA THR A 105 -28.02 17.40 -3.31
C THR A 105 -29.38 17.48 -2.60
N GLY A 106 -30.28 16.50 -2.81
CA GLY A 106 -31.55 16.37 -2.12
C GLY A 106 -32.44 17.63 -2.24
N ASP A 107 -33.00 18.07 -1.12
CA ASP A 107 -33.86 19.28 -1.08
C ASP A 107 -33.13 20.57 -1.42
N ARG A 108 -31.77 20.55 -1.36
CA ARG A 108 -30.91 21.70 -1.69
C ARG A 108 -30.58 21.84 -3.17
N THR A 109 -31.10 20.96 -4.04
CA THR A 109 -30.71 20.90 -5.47
C THR A 109 -30.83 22.27 -6.15
N ARG A 110 -31.92 23.02 -5.93
CA ARG A 110 -32.09 24.35 -6.51
C ARG A 110 -31.15 25.38 -5.93
N GLU A 111 -30.95 25.40 -4.60
CA GLU A 111 -30.01 26.29 -3.93
C GLU A 111 -28.58 26.07 -4.45
N VAL A 112 -28.15 24.81 -4.50
CA VAL A 112 -26.81 24.44 -4.96
C VAL A 112 -26.62 24.78 -6.45
N LEU A 113 -27.67 24.61 -7.28
CA LEU A 113 -27.64 24.99 -8.69
C LEU A 113 -27.42 26.52 -8.85
N GLU A 114 -28.15 27.35 -8.09
CA GLU A 114 -27.96 28.79 -8.14
C GLU A 114 -26.57 29.23 -7.64
N LEU A 115 -26.04 28.57 -6.61
CA LEU A 115 -24.68 28.84 -6.14
C LEU A 115 -23.64 28.48 -7.20
N THR A 116 -23.82 27.38 -7.97
CA THR A 116 -22.90 27.06 -9.05
C THR A 116 -22.90 28.09 -10.18
N ARG A 117 -24.03 28.73 -10.44
CA ARG A 117 -24.18 29.77 -11.46
C ARG A 117 -23.44 31.08 -11.12
N SER A 118 -23.26 31.36 -9.82
CA SER A 118 -22.56 32.57 -9.35
C SER A 118 -21.04 32.47 -9.47
N LEU A 119 -20.47 31.30 -9.77
CA LEU A 119 -19.04 31.12 -9.95
C LEU A 119 -18.60 31.61 -11.34
N PRO A 120 -17.62 32.52 -11.42
CA PRO A 120 -17.24 33.17 -12.67
C PRO A 120 -16.68 32.22 -13.74
N PHE A 121 -16.19 31.06 -13.33
CA PHE A 121 -15.63 30.02 -14.18
C PHE A 121 -16.63 28.90 -14.56
N THR A 122 -17.88 28.97 -14.06
CA THR A 122 -18.93 28.03 -14.46
C THR A 122 -19.44 28.36 -15.86
N CYS A 123 -19.18 27.43 -16.80
CA CYS A 123 -19.68 27.54 -18.17
C CYS A 123 -21.10 26.95 -18.28
N ILE A 124 -21.32 25.78 -17.67
CA ILE A 124 -22.61 25.09 -17.69
C ILE A 124 -22.89 24.55 -16.30
N SER A 125 -24.15 24.66 -15.85
CA SER A 125 -24.65 23.84 -14.74
C SER A 125 -26.09 23.41 -14.98
N PHE A 126 -26.40 22.16 -14.63
CA PHE A 126 -27.72 21.59 -14.83
C PHE A 126 -27.96 20.41 -13.91
N ILE A 127 -29.27 20.09 -13.69
CA ILE A 127 -29.70 18.94 -12.90
C ILE A 127 -29.37 17.66 -13.63
N SER A 128 -28.63 16.75 -12.99
CA SER A 128 -28.23 15.46 -13.56
C SER A 128 -29.42 14.57 -13.91
N ILE A 129 -29.18 13.50 -14.66
CA ILE A 129 -30.21 12.52 -15.04
C ILE A 129 -30.96 11.95 -13.84
N SER A 130 -30.32 11.83 -12.66
CA SER A 130 -30.93 11.32 -11.43
C SER A 130 -31.98 12.27 -10.82
N GLY A 131 -31.92 13.57 -11.12
CA GLY A 131 -32.75 14.59 -10.49
C GLY A 131 -32.28 15.03 -9.11
N GLU A 132 -31.26 14.35 -8.53
CA GLU A 132 -30.76 14.55 -7.17
C GLU A 132 -29.27 14.99 -7.14
N GLY A 133 -28.72 15.37 -8.27
CA GLY A 133 -27.37 15.84 -8.40
C GLY A 133 -27.25 16.93 -9.46
N ILE A 134 -26.11 17.61 -9.50
CA ILE A 134 -25.83 18.72 -10.41
C ILE A 134 -24.51 18.43 -11.12
N LYS A 135 -24.49 18.65 -12.43
CA LYS A 135 -23.28 18.66 -13.26
C LYS A 135 -22.84 20.08 -13.50
N VAL A 136 -21.58 20.36 -13.21
CA VAL A 136 -20.96 21.70 -13.38
C VAL A 136 -19.78 21.55 -14.33
N LEU A 137 -19.89 22.17 -15.52
CA LEU A 137 -18.78 22.23 -16.48
C LEU A 137 -18.06 23.57 -16.28
N VAL A 138 -16.82 23.46 -15.88
CA VAL A 138 -15.94 24.58 -15.51
C VAL A 138 -14.97 24.84 -16.64
N ARG A 139 -14.78 26.11 -17.01
CA ARG A 139 -13.74 26.53 -17.94
C ARG A 139 -12.37 26.44 -17.27
N ILE A 140 -11.41 25.80 -17.91
CA ILE A 140 -10.02 25.62 -17.44
C ILE A 140 -9.02 26.03 -18.53
N ARG A 141 -7.75 26.20 -18.17
CA ARG A 141 -6.67 26.37 -19.15
C ARG A 141 -6.19 25.00 -19.63
N LYS A 142 -5.86 24.86 -20.90
CA LYS A 142 -5.38 23.58 -21.48
C LYS A 142 -4.03 23.18 -20.93
N GLU A 143 -3.19 24.14 -20.59
CA GLU A 143 -1.86 23.97 -20.01
C GLU A 143 -1.93 23.22 -18.67
N ASP A 144 -2.87 23.62 -17.79
CA ASP A 144 -3.06 23.02 -16.47
C ASP A 144 -3.44 21.54 -16.54
N VAL A 145 -4.08 21.10 -17.65
CA VAL A 145 -4.43 19.69 -17.88
C VAL A 145 -3.19 18.85 -18.17
N GLN A 146 -2.22 19.42 -18.88
CA GLN A 146 -0.98 18.72 -19.29
C GLN A 146 -0.02 18.54 -18.11
N GLU A 147 -0.06 19.45 -17.14
CA GLU A 147 0.80 19.38 -15.96
C GLU A 147 0.35 18.30 -14.99
N ASP A 148 -0.86 18.38 -14.46
CA ASP A 148 -1.43 17.38 -13.52
C ASP A 148 -2.96 17.49 -13.48
N TYR A 149 -3.65 16.70 -14.29
CA TYR A 149 -5.12 16.67 -14.31
C TYR A 149 -5.74 16.28 -12.96
N ALA A 150 -5.14 15.36 -12.21
CA ALA A 150 -5.72 14.91 -10.95
C ALA A 150 -5.68 16.01 -9.89
N ARG A 151 -4.61 16.80 -9.87
CA ARG A 151 -4.48 17.98 -9.02
C ARG A 151 -5.45 19.07 -9.46
N LEU A 152 -5.53 19.36 -10.75
CA LEU A 152 -6.48 20.32 -11.32
C LEU A 152 -7.92 19.98 -10.94
N TYR A 153 -8.34 18.73 -11.12
CA TYR A 153 -9.68 18.25 -10.74
C TYR A 153 -9.95 18.45 -9.25
N SER A 154 -8.98 18.11 -8.39
CA SER A 154 -9.15 18.25 -6.93
C SER A 154 -9.22 19.70 -6.49
N VAL A 155 -8.44 20.59 -7.08
CA VAL A 155 -8.45 22.04 -6.74
C VAL A 155 -9.75 22.69 -7.21
N VAL A 156 -10.17 22.42 -8.46
CA VAL A 156 -11.44 22.94 -9.00
C VAL A 156 -12.63 22.38 -8.21
N GLY A 157 -12.65 21.07 -7.95
CA GLY A 157 -13.69 20.42 -7.16
C GLY A 157 -13.80 20.98 -5.76
N SER A 158 -12.68 21.22 -5.09
CA SER A 158 -12.63 21.84 -3.77
C SER A 158 -13.14 23.29 -3.79
N ALA A 159 -12.79 24.07 -4.82
CA ALA A 159 -13.27 25.45 -4.97
C ALA A 159 -14.79 25.50 -5.16
N VAL A 160 -15.33 24.66 -6.06
CA VAL A 160 -16.78 24.53 -6.26
C VAL A 160 -17.46 24.05 -4.97
N SER A 161 -16.98 22.96 -4.38
CA SER A 161 -17.54 22.36 -3.16
C SER A 161 -17.58 23.35 -1.98
N THR A 162 -16.53 24.12 -1.79
CA THR A 162 -16.46 25.15 -0.73
C THR A 162 -17.51 26.25 -0.95
N HIS A 163 -17.67 26.71 -2.20
CA HIS A 163 -18.62 27.76 -2.53
C HIS A 163 -20.08 27.31 -2.36
N VAL A 164 -20.40 26.10 -2.88
CA VAL A 164 -21.78 25.59 -2.81
C VAL A 164 -22.10 24.88 -1.49
N ARG A 165 -21.11 24.71 -0.61
CA ARG A 165 -21.21 23.99 0.66
C ARG A 165 -21.81 22.60 0.49
N HIS A 166 -21.34 21.87 -0.55
CA HIS A 166 -21.74 20.52 -0.88
C HIS A 166 -20.55 19.74 -1.42
N PRO A 167 -20.34 18.46 -1.00
CA PRO A 167 -19.23 17.67 -1.47
C PRO A 167 -19.35 17.34 -2.97
N TYR A 168 -18.22 17.29 -3.66
CA TYR A 168 -18.13 16.80 -5.04
C TYR A 168 -17.69 15.34 -5.09
N ASP A 169 -18.00 14.63 -6.17
CA ASP A 169 -17.56 13.23 -6.33
C ASP A 169 -16.07 13.16 -6.70
N GLU A 170 -15.24 12.81 -5.73
CA GLU A 170 -13.80 12.62 -5.93
C GLU A 170 -13.45 11.43 -6.83
N LYS A 171 -14.39 10.52 -7.10
CA LYS A 171 -14.15 9.34 -7.94
C LYS A 171 -14.17 9.67 -9.42
N CYS A 172 -14.76 10.80 -9.81
CA CYS A 172 -14.87 11.25 -11.19
C CYS A 172 -13.60 11.94 -11.73
N LYS A 173 -12.40 11.59 -11.24
CA LYS A 173 -11.09 12.14 -11.66
C LYS A 173 -10.57 11.64 -13.02
N ILE A 174 -11.44 11.10 -13.86
CA ILE A 174 -11.04 10.59 -15.18
C ILE A 174 -11.22 11.72 -16.19
N LEU A 175 -10.16 12.10 -16.91
CA LEU A 175 -10.15 13.20 -17.87
C LEU A 175 -11.30 13.09 -18.88
N THR A 176 -11.59 11.90 -19.39
CA THR A 176 -12.64 11.65 -20.39
C THR A 176 -13.93 11.10 -19.79
N GLN A 177 -14.23 11.46 -18.55
CA GLN A 177 -15.46 11.01 -17.85
C GLN A 177 -16.71 11.36 -18.69
N PRO A 178 -17.57 10.38 -19.03
CA PRO A 178 -18.81 10.66 -19.75
C PRO A 178 -19.81 11.45 -18.90
N CYS A 179 -20.42 12.45 -19.52
CA CYS A 179 -21.50 13.24 -18.98
C CYS A 179 -22.79 12.92 -19.75
N PHE A 180 -23.75 12.26 -19.11
CA PHE A 180 -25.01 11.87 -19.73
C PHE A 180 -25.91 13.07 -20.00
N TYR A 181 -26.69 13.00 -21.08
CA TYR A 181 -27.79 13.94 -21.28
C TYR A 181 -28.78 13.85 -20.13
N SER A 182 -29.43 14.96 -19.85
CA SER A 182 -30.50 15.11 -18.86
C SER A 182 -31.67 15.88 -19.44
N TYR A 183 -32.67 16.15 -18.63
CA TYR A 183 -33.74 17.07 -18.91
C TYR A 183 -33.80 18.12 -17.82
N ASP A 184 -33.39 19.34 -18.17
CA ASP A 184 -33.41 20.53 -17.33
C ASP A 184 -33.67 21.77 -18.17
N PRO A 185 -34.95 22.27 -18.23
CA PRO A 185 -35.31 23.46 -19.00
C PRO A 185 -34.57 24.73 -18.53
N GLU A 186 -34.11 24.75 -17.28
CA GLU A 186 -33.41 25.89 -16.65
C GLU A 186 -31.90 25.71 -16.64
N ALA A 187 -31.32 24.74 -17.42
CA ALA A 187 -29.88 24.54 -17.49
C ALA A 187 -29.16 25.86 -17.78
N TYR A 188 -28.15 26.15 -16.97
CA TYR A 188 -27.38 27.39 -17.10
C TYR A 188 -26.35 27.30 -18.22
N TRP A 189 -26.14 28.41 -18.91
CA TRP A 189 -25.13 28.55 -19.95
C TRP A 189 -24.49 29.92 -19.88
N ASN A 190 -23.18 30.02 -19.81
CA ASN A 190 -22.36 31.20 -19.86
C ASN A 190 -21.20 31.01 -20.85
N ALA A 191 -21.30 31.66 -22.02
CA ALA A 191 -20.26 31.64 -23.06
C ALA A 191 -19.02 32.47 -22.66
N GLU A 192 -19.17 33.41 -21.71
CA GLU A 192 -18.11 34.33 -21.28
C GLU A 192 -17.47 33.88 -19.95
N ALA A 193 -17.70 32.64 -19.52
CA ALA A 193 -17.08 32.11 -18.32
C ALA A 193 -15.56 32.26 -18.38
N VAL A 194 -14.93 32.77 -17.33
CA VAL A 194 -13.47 32.92 -17.26
C VAL A 194 -12.80 31.57 -16.98
N ALA A 195 -11.59 31.36 -17.45
CA ALA A 195 -10.86 30.14 -17.11
C ALA A 195 -10.49 30.14 -15.63
N PHE A 196 -10.72 29.00 -14.94
CA PHE A 196 -10.27 28.82 -13.57
C PHE A 196 -8.76 28.99 -13.49
N GLN A 197 -8.30 29.77 -12.53
CA GLN A 197 -6.87 29.99 -12.30
C GLN A 197 -6.40 29.09 -11.17
N MET A 198 -5.45 28.23 -11.49
CA MET A 198 -4.77 27.44 -10.46
C MET A 198 -4.03 28.36 -9.48
N PRO A 199 -4.14 28.15 -8.17
CA PRO A 199 -3.31 28.86 -7.20
C PRO A 199 -1.84 28.60 -7.52
N GLU A 200 -1.06 29.66 -7.67
CA GLU A 200 0.38 29.57 -7.84
C GLU A 200 0.96 28.80 -6.63
N CYS A 201 1.73 27.75 -6.92
CA CYS A 201 2.58 27.15 -5.90
C CYS A 201 3.62 28.20 -5.55
N PRO A 202 3.81 28.61 -4.27
CA PRO A 202 4.86 29.54 -3.95
C PRO A 202 6.19 28.91 -4.39
N SER A 203 6.73 29.39 -5.50
CA SER A 203 8.09 29.12 -5.90
C SER A 203 9.01 29.63 -4.80
N LEU A 204 9.81 28.76 -4.22
CA LEU A 204 10.92 29.18 -3.37
C LEU A 204 11.73 30.22 -4.16
N PRO A 205 12.00 31.39 -3.60
CA PRO A 205 12.79 32.39 -4.29
C PRO A 205 14.18 31.82 -4.61
N ASP A 206 14.59 31.92 -5.86
CA ASP A 206 15.98 31.72 -6.30
C ASP A 206 16.85 32.73 -5.55
N VAL A 207 17.49 32.28 -4.49
CA VAL A 207 18.52 33.05 -3.81
C VAL A 207 19.85 32.72 -4.50
N PRO A 208 20.50 33.69 -5.17
CA PRO A 208 21.84 33.50 -5.68
C PRO A 208 22.79 33.30 -4.51
N LEU A 209 23.49 32.18 -4.49
CA LEU A 209 24.60 31.91 -3.58
C LEU A 209 25.77 32.88 -3.83
N THR A 210 25.79 33.99 -3.13
CA THR A 210 27.03 34.79 -2.94
C THR A 210 27.45 34.62 -1.50
N ILE A 211 28.56 33.93 -1.31
CA ILE A 211 29.30 33.78 -0.06
C ILE A 211 30.08 35.07 0.21
N PRO A 212 29.93 35.77 1.36
CA PRO A 212 30.91 36.69 1.87
C PRO A 212 31.77 36.05 2.98
N PRO A 213 33.01 36.52 3.18
CA PRO A 213 33.99 35.84 3.98
C PRO A 213 33.84 36.11 5.48
N LYS A 214 34.45 35.18 6.25
CA LYS A 214 34.65 35.21 7.70
C LYS A 214 34.96 36.57 8.28
N VAL A 215 34.21 36.98 9.32
CA VAL A 215 34.73 37.86 10.36
C VAL A 215 34.45 37.23 11.73
N LEU A 216 35.53 36.98 12.44
CA LEU A 216 35.59 36.71 13.87
C LEU A 216 35.28 38.01 14.65
N ALA A 217 34.38 37.99 15.61
CA ALA A 217 34.49 38.77 16.84
C ALA A 217 33.41 38.40 17.87
N THR A 218 33.84 37.86 18.93
CA THR A 218 33.60 38.13 20.37
C THR A 218 32.30 38.86 20.80
N GLY A 219 31.53 38.17 21.67
CA GLY A 219 31.10 38.77 22.94
C GLY A 219 29.68 39.28 23.03
N GLN A 220 28.99 38.67 23.95
CA GLN A 220 27.88 39.13 24.79
C GLN A 220 26.46 38.64 24.46
N SER A 221 26.06 37.77 25.34
CA SER A 221 24.68 37.31 25.58
C SER A 221 23.71 38.43 25.89
N LYS A 222 22.62 38.53 25.13
CA LYS A 222 21.35 39.09 25.59
C LYS A 222 20.27 38.05 25.37
N ALA A 223 19.67 37.63 26.48
CA ALA A 223 18.53 36.73 26.51
C ALA A 223 17.34 37.36 25.77
N LEU A 224 16.92 36.74 24.69
CA LEU A 224 15.64 37.01 24.09
C LEU A 224 14.62 36.10 24.79
N GLN A 225 13.68 36.74 25.49
CA GLN A 225 12.49 36.12 26.02
C GLN A 225 11.66 35.60 24.85
N ILE A 226 11.55 34.27 24.74
CA ILE A 226 10.60 33.61 23.85
C ILE A 226 9.23 33.72 24.51
N VAL A 227 8.36 34.54 23.93
CA VAL A 227 6.93 34.54 24.24
C VAL A 227 6.36 33.25 23.74
N VAL A 228 6.00 32.34 24.63
CA VAL A 228 5.30 31.09 24.33
C VAL A 228 3.88 31.46 23.91
N PRO A 229 3.42 31.11 22.73
CA PRO A 229 2.02 31.31 22.35
C PRO A 229 1.11 30.41 23.20
N ASP A 230 0.03 31.00 23.68
CA ASP A 230 -1.01 30.39 24.50
C ASP A 230 -1.54 29.09 23.85
N THR A 231 -1.31 27.97 24.50
CA THR A 231 -1.69 26.60 24.04
C THR A 231 -3.22 26.40 23.98
N SER A 232 -4.02 27.35 24.48
CA SER A 232 -5.50 27.29 24.47
C SER A 232 -6.11 27.43 23.07
N SER A 233 -5.48 28.13 22.15
CA SER A 233 -5.99 28.35 20.79
C SER A 233 -5.74 27.16 19.84
N VAL A 234 -4.70 26.37 20.05
CA VAL A 234 -4.33 25.22 19.23
C VAL A 234 -5.25 24.03 19.50
N ALA A 235 -5.60 23.80 20.77
CA ALA A 235 -6.54 22.75 21.17
C ALA A 235 -7.96 23.00 20.62
N CYS A 236 -8.40 24.22 20.57
CA CYS A 236 -9.73 24.58 20.04
C CYS A 236 -9.84 24.31 18.52
N GLY A 237 -8.76 24.55 17.78
CA GLY A 237 -8.71 24.27 16.34
C GLY A 237 -8.68 22.77 16.00
N PHE A 238 -8.13 21.91 16.88
CA PHE A 238 -8.14 20.47 16.72
C PHE A 238 -9.53 19.86 16.93
N ILE A 239 -10.20 20.25 18.04
CA ILE A 239 -11.53 19.73 18.39
C ILE A 239 -12.57 20.15 17.34
N SER A 240 -12.50 21.38 16.82
CA SER A 240 -13.37 21.85 15.74
C SER A 240 -13.20 21.01 14.46
N ARG A 241 -11.96 20.77 14.03
CA ARG A 241 -11.66 19.93 12.85
C ARG A 241 -12.13 18.48 13.01
N LEU A 242 -11.98 17.92 14.21
CA LEU A 242 -12.44 16.58 14.52
C LEU A 242 -13.97 16.50 14.46
N LEU A 243 -14.66 17.52 14.96
CA LEU A 243 -16.12 17.61 14.90
C LEU A 243 -16.59 17.74 13.44
N ASP A 244 -15.94 18.57 12.63
CA ASP A 244 -16.25 18.74 11.21
C ASP A 244 -16.01 17.44 10.41
N GLU A 245 -14.97 16.66 10.73
CA GLU A 245 -14.72 15.36 10.15
C GLU A 245 -15.76 14.31 10.59
N PHE A 246 -16.12 14.33 11.87
CA PHE A 246 -17.17 13.46 12.39
C PHE A 246 -18.51 13.71 11.71
N GLU A 247 -18.91 14.97 11.55
CA GLU A 247 -20.16 15.38 10.91
C GLU A 247 -20.21 15.03 9.42
N ARG A 248 -19.10 15.17 8.70
CA ARG A 248 -18.99 14.74 7.29
C ARG A 248 -19.29 13.25 7.13
N ASN A 249 -18.82 12.44 8.06
CA ASN A 249 -19.00 10.99 8.02
C ASN A 249 -20.33 10.53 8.66
N ASN A 250 -20.99 11.40 9.39
CA ASN A 250 -22.21 11.08 10.15
C ASN A 250 -23.19 12.27 10.09
N PRO A 251 -23.91 12.46 8.97
CA PRO A 251 -24.79 13.59 8.78
C PRO A 251 -25.91 13.62 9.84
N PHE A 252 -26.11 14.79 10.47
CA PHE A 252 -27.12 15.01 11.48
C PHE A 252 -28.53 15.03 10.86
N ARG A 253 -29.44 14.23 11.40
CA ARG A 253 -30.86 14.17 11.00
C ARG A 253 -31.72 14.10 12.26
N ARG A 254 -32.96 14.67 12.19
CA ARG A 254 -33.88 14.72 13.33
C ARG A 254 -34.14 13.32 13.96
N GLY A 255 -34.07 12.25 13.17
CA GLY A 255 -34.31 10.88 13.64
C GLY A 255 -33.08 10.15 14.21
N ASN A 256 -31.83 10.66 14.00
CA ASN A 256 -30.60 9.98 14.45
C ASN A 256 -29.77 10.75 15.48
N ARG A 257 -30.28 11.87 15.96
CA ARG A 257 -29.57 12.84 16.83
C ARG A 257 -29.03 12.24 18.13
N ASN A 258 -29.82 11.39 18.78
CA ASN A 258 -29.42 10.68 20.01
C ASN A 258 -28.29 9.71 19.77
N ASP A 259 -28.37 8.92 18.68
CA ASP A 259 -27.35 7.95 18.29
C ASP A 259 -26.07 8.65 17.86
N LEU A 260 -26.19 9.80 17.23
CA LEU A 260 -25.07 10.61 16.79
C LEU A 260 -24.28 11.19 17.96
N ALA A 261 -24.97 11.76 18.95
CA ALA A 261 -24.36 12.26 20.16
C ALA A 261 -23.66 11.13 20.96
N LEU A 262 -24.31 9.97 21.06
CA LEU A 262 -23.70 8.78 21.68
C LEU A 262 -22.43 8.31 20.92
N LYS A 263 -22.50 8.33 19.58
CA LYS A 263 -21.37 7.93 18.71
C LYS A 263 -20.22 8.93 18.82
N LEU A 264 -20.53 10.24 18.91
CA LEU A 264 -19.52 11.28 19.14
C LEU A 264 -18.77 11.04 20.45
N GLY A 265 -19.49 10.70 21.52
CA GLY A 265 -18.90 10.34 22.82
C GLY A 265 -17.99 9.11 22.73
N ARG A 266 -18.38 8.09 21.98
CA ARG A 266 -17.53 6.91 21.74
C ARG A 266 -16.24 7.27 20.98
N VAL A 267 -16.33 8.15 19.98
CA VAL A 267 -15.15 8.65 19.24
C VAL A 267 -14.22 9.43 20.16
N ALA A 268 -14.75 10.34 20.99
CA ALA A 268 -13.96 11.06 21.98
C ALA A 268 -13.28 10.12 23.00
N GLY A 269 -14.02 9.11 23.49
CA GLY A 269 -13.49 8.07 24.37
C GLY A 269 -12.40 7.22 23.70
N SER A 270 -12.56 6.84 22.44
CA SER A 270 -11.55 6.07 21.70
C SER A 270 -10.28 6.87 21.40
N LYS A 271 -10.40 8.19 21.23
CA LYS A 271 -9.27 9.10 21.03
C LYS A 271 -8.61 9.59 22.33
N GLY A 272 -9.17 9.22 23.50
CA GLY A 272 -8.56 9.51 24.80
C GLY A 272 -8.69 10.98 25.23
N PHE A 273 -9.77 11.65 24.85
CA PHE A 273 -10.02 13.05 25.24
C PHE A 273 -9.95 13.22 26.76
N SER A 274 -9.31 14.28 27.19
CA SER A 274 -9.38 14.73 28.59
C SER A 274 -10.79 15.26 28.94
N PRO A 275 -11.17 15.34 30.19
CA PRO A 275 -12.47 15.91 30.58
C PRO A 275 -12.71 17.33 30.05
N GLU A 276 -11.66 18.15 29.98
CA GLU A 276 -11.73 19.51 29.44
C GLU A 276 -11.95 19.56 27.92
N GLU A 277 -11.28 18.67 27.19
CA GLU A 277 -11.46 18.54 25.73
C GLU A 277 -12.85 18.00 25.40
N LEU A 278 -13.35 17.07 26.21
CA LEU A 278 -14.69 16.51 26.09
C LEU A 278 -15.77 17.60 26.30
N GLU A 279 -15.61 18.45 27.32
CA GLU A 279 -16.54 19.56 27.55
C GLU A 279 -16.51 20.58 26.41
N LYS A 280 -15.34 20.91 25.88
CA LYS A 280 -15.22 21.75 24.67
C LYS A 280 -15.92 21.14 23.46
N LEU A 281 -15.76 19.81 23.24
CA LEU A 281 -16.44 19.08 22.18
C LEU A 281 -17.96 19.11 22.35
N ILE A 282 -18.45 18.85 23.56
CA ILE A 282 -19.89 18.93 23.91
C ILE A 282 -20.43 20.34 23.65
N SER A 283 -19.71 21.38 24.07
CA SER A 283 -20.10 22.77 23.87
C SER A 283 -20.21 23.11 22.39
N LEU A 284 -19.22 22.73 21.57
CA LEU A 284 -19.24 22.98 20.13
C LEU A 284 -20.38 22.22 19.42
N PHE A 285 -20.60 20.96 19.78
CA PHE A 285 -21.66 20.15 19.19
C PHE A 285 -23.05 20.66 19.61
N SER A 286 -23.21 21.06 20.89
CA SER A 286 -24.45 21.65 21.39
C SER A 286 -24.73 22.98 20.73
N GLY A 287 -23.72 23.84 20.50
CA GLY A 287 -23.86 25.09 19.78
C GLY A 287 -24.36 24.93 18.34
N ARG A 288 -24.10 23.78 17.72
CA ARG A 288 -24.55 23.49 16.35
C ARG A 288 -25.94 22.85 16.27
N TYR A 289 -26.32 22.02 17.26
CA TYR A 289 -27.44 21.07 17.12
C TYR A 289 -28.47 21.12 18.26
N ALA A 290 -28.25 21.91 19.31
CA ALA A 290 -29.26 22.06 20.37
C ALA A 290 -30.53 22.71 19.83
N SER A 291 -31.69 22.20 20.22
CA SER A 291 -33.01 22.66 19.85
C SER A 291 -34.00 22.46 21.00
N GLY A 292 -35.21 22.96 20.90
CA GLY A 292 -36.19 22.87 21.98
C GLY A 292 -36.61 21.44 22.35
N ASP A 293 -36.44 20.49 21.41
CA ASP A 293 -36.75 19.07 21.59
C ASP A 293 -35.47 18.18 21.65
N PHE A 294 -34.30 18.80 21.70
CA PHE A 294 -32.99 18.14 21.90
C PHE A 294 -32.05 19.16 22.56
N THR A 295 -32.10 19.21 23.87
CA THR A 295 -31.42 20.26 24.64
C THR A 295 -29.90 20.02 24.73
N ALA A 296 -29.15 21.06 25.08
CA ALA A 296 -27.72 20.94 25.33
C ALA A 296 -27.39 19.90 26.44
N GLU A 297 -28.30 19.76 27.42
CA GLU A 297 -28.19 18.75 28.49
C GLU A 297 -28.42 17.33 27.95
N ASP A 298 -29.38 17.13 27.04
CA ASP A 298 -29.61 15.83 26.37
C ASP A 298 -28.36 15.43 25.57
N ILE A 299 -27.78 16.38 24.83
CA ILE A 299 -26.55 16.19 24.08
C ILE A 299 -25.41 15.79 25.02
N ARG A 300 -25.22 16.52 26.11
CA ARG A 300 -24.20 16.28 27.11
C ARG A 300 -24.31 14.87 27.68
N GLN A 301 -25.50 14.48 28.15
CA GLN A 301 -25.75 13.17 28.73
C GLN A 301 -25.46 12.04 27.73
N ARG A 302 -25.81 12.19 26.44
CA ARG A 302 -25.58 11.20 25.42
C ARG A 302 -24.10 11.08 25.07
N VAL A 303 -23.40 12.20 24.91
CA VAL A 303 -21.96 12.22 24.65
C VAL A 303 -21.19 11.60 25.83
N LEU A 304 -21.52 11.98 27.06
CA LEU A 304 -20.91 11.39 28.26
C LEU A 304 -21.18 9.87 28.37
N SER A 305 -22.41 9.43 28.09
CA SER A 305 -22.73 8.01 28.07
C SER A 305 -21.89 7.22 27.04
N GLY A 306 -21.68 7.78 25.84
CA GLY A 306 -20.82 7.21 24.82
C GLY A 306 -19.36 7.16 25.25
N TYR A 307 -18.86 8.22 25.87
CA TYR A 307 -17.50 8.32 26.39
C TYR A 307 -17.23 7.30 27.51
N GLN A 308 -18.14 7.24 28.50
CA GLN A 308 -18.05 6.30 29.64
C GLN A 308 -18.18 4.85 29.19
N PHE A 309 -18.96 4.57 28.13
CA PHE A 309 -19.06 3.22 27.58
C PHE A 309 -17.68 2.69 27.11
N VAL A 310 -16.91 3.54 26.43
CA VAL A 310 -15.54 3.19 26.02
C VAL A 310 -14.61 3.07 27.23
N GLY A 311 -14.78 3.92 28.24
CA GLY A 311 -14.08 3.83 29.53
C GLY A 311 -14.33 2.48 30.22
N LYS A 312 -15.60 2.06 30.33
CA LYS A 312 -15.98 0.76 30.90
C LYS A 312 -15.42 -0.43 30.12
N LEU A 313 -15.50 -0.40 28.80
CA LEU A 313 -14.88 -1.42 27.94
C LEU A 313 -13.36 -1.49 28.12
N ARG A 314 -12.71 -0.35 28.37
CA ARG A 314 -11.27 -0.31 28.70
C ARG A 314 -11.00 -0.88 30.09
N GLU A 315 -11.87 -0.61 31.07
CA GLU A 315 -11.78 -1.16 32.43
C GLU A 315 -12.13 -2.63 32.48
N GLU A 316 -13.17 -3.08 31.76
CA GLU A 316 -13.51 -4.51 31.64
C GLU A 316 -12.39 -5.28 30.93
N LYS A 317 -11.73 -4.66 29.94
CA LYS A 317 -10.55 -5.24 29.30
C LYS A 317 -9.34 -5.29 30.24
N LYS A 318 -9.16 -4.25 31.09
CA LYS A 318 -8.15 -4.26 32.16
C LYS A 318 -8.47 -5.26 33.27
N GLN A 319 -9.76 -5.50 33.58
CA GLN A 319 -10.20 -6.46 34.57
C GLN A 319 -10.19 -7.90 34.06
N SER A 320 -10.53 -8.12 32.79
CA SER A 320 -10.37 -9.40 32.10
C SER A 320 -8.89 -9.82 32.03
N ASP A 321 -7.99 -8.85 31.90
CA ASP A 321 -6.54 -9.07 31.96
C ASP A 321 -6.02 -9.27 33.41
N ARG A 322 -6.77 -8.84 34.44
CA ARG A 322 -6.43 -9.02 35.88
C ARG A 322 -7.25 -10.11 36.59
N GLY A 323 -8.34 -10.58 36.03
CA GLY A 323 -9.36 -11.35 36.71
C GLY A 323 -9.46 -12.81 36.36
N GLN A 324 -8.38 -13.59 36.52
CA GLN A 324 -8.51 -15.00 36.88
C GLN A 324 -7.86 -15.26 38.24
N LYS A 325 -8.39 -14.65 39.29
CA LYS A 325 -8.32 -15.19 40.68
C LYS A 325 -9.67 -14.92 41.32
N GLY A 326 -10.28 -16.03 41.75
CA GLY A 326 -11.61 -16.07 42.32
C GLY A 326 -11.78 -15.29 43.63
N GLY A 327 -13.04 -15.02 43.95
CA GLY A 327 -13.44 -14.55 45.30
C GLY A 327 -14.47 -13.44 45.22
N ARG A 328 -15.69 -13.79 45.51
CA ARG A 328 -16.83 -12.95 45.86
C ARG A 328 -16.46 -11.89 46.86
N VAL A 329 -16.62 -10.61 46.59
CA VAL A 329 -16.78 -9.60 47.65
C VAL A 329 -17.75 -8.51 47.17
N THR A 330 -18.62 -8.15 48.10
CA THR A 330 -19.69 -7.19 48.09
C THR A 330 -19.22 -5.74 47.95
N TYR A 331 -20.10 -4.96 47.36
CA TYR A 331 -20.03 -3.51 47.13
C TYR A 331 -20.12 -2.69 48.43
N ASN A 332 -19.25 -1.74 48.65
CA ASN A 332 -19.52 -0.57 49.48
C ASN A 332 -18.67 0.64 49.05
N PRO A 333 -19.26 1.87 48.90
CA PRO A 333 -18.54 3.02 48.40
C PRO A 333 -17.99 3.87 49.56
N GLY A 334 -16.72 4.22 49.51
CA GLY A 334 -16.11 5.17 50.42
C GLY A 334 -15.00 5.95 49.76
N TYR A 335 -15.16 7.26 49.69
CA TYR A 335 -14.19 8.26 49.24
C TYR A 335 -12.89 8.18 50.09
N SER A 336 -11.76 8.25 49.44
CA SER A 336 -10.59 8.98 49.95
C SER A 336 -9.58 9.27 48.82
N SER A 337 -9.17 10.52 48.80
CA SER A 337 -8.15 11.13 47.98
C SER A 337 -6.75 10.60 48.26
N ASN A 338 -5.93 10.36 47.27
CA ASN A 338 -4.63 11.01 47.05
C ASN A 338 -3.73 10.18 46.07
N GLU A 339 -3.01 10.97 45.33
CA GLU A 339 -1.73 10.71 44.66
C GLU A 339 -1.70 10.12 43.26
N GLU A 340 -1.14 10.96 42.47
CA GLU A 340 -0.59 10.87 41.12
C GLU A 340 -0.06 9.50 40.73
N ASP A 341 -0.67 8.93 39.67
CA ASP A 341 0.01 7.99 38.78
C ASP A 341 -0.39 8.28 37.35
N THR A 342 0.58 8.76 36.60
CA THR A 342 0.53 9.09 35.18
C THR A 342 0.27 7.83 34.33
N PRO A 343 -0.51 7.91 33.23
CA PRO A 343 -0.80 6.76 32.39
C PRO A 343 0.29 6.55 31.34
N GLU A 344 1.42 6.02 31.74
CA GLU A 344 2.58 5.80 30.88
C GLU A 344 2.72 4.36 30.32
N VAL A 345 1.76 3.47 30.54
CA VAL A 345 2.02 2.02 30.47
C VAL A 345 1.47 1.28 29.25
N VAL A 346 0.71 1.92 28.34
CA VAL A 346 0.06 1.17 27.24
C VAL A 346 0.78 1.27 25.90
N LEU A 347 1.62 2.27 25.70
CA LEU A 347 2.47 2.41 24.50
C LEU A 347 3.77 1.60 24.61
N GLU A 348 4.32 1.43 25.82
CA GLU A 348 5.60 0.75 26.07
C GLU A 348 5.60 -0.75 25.78
N LYS A 349 4.47 -1.47 25.93
CA LYS A 349 4.46 -2.94 25.73
C LYS A 349 4.59 -3.39 24.27
N ASN A 350 4.21 -2.57 23.30
CA ASN A 350 4.40 -2.88 21.87
C ASN A 350 5.78 -2.42 21.36
N ASP A 351 6.37 -1.41 21.97
CA ASP A 351 7.70 -0.93 21.61
C ASP A 351 8.82 -1.82 22.15
N ASP A 352 8.70 -2.35 23.35
CA ASP A 352 9.67 -3.27 23.96
C ASP A 352 9.96 -4.51 23.11
N LEU A 353 8.96 -5.01 22.40
CA LEU A 353 9.12 -6.23 21.60
C LEU A 353 9.86 -6.02 20.30
N ARG A 354 9.76 -4.83 19.72
CA ARG A 354 10.58 -4.47 18.55
C ARG A 354 12.01 -4.12 18.98
N ALA A 355 12.20 -3.64 20.21
CA ALA A 355 13.52 -3.43 20.78
C ALA A 355 14.30 -4.75 20.92
N GLU A 356 13.62 -5.83 21.23
CA GLU A 356 14.18 -7.18 21.35
C GLU A 356 14.40 -7.89 20.00
N ALA A 357 13.92 -7.32 18.89
CA ALA A 357 14.13 -7.92 17.56
C ALA A 357 15.63 -8.04 17.26
N PRO A 358 16.13 -9.21 16.85
CA PRO A 358 17.56 -9.41 16.63
C PRO A 358 18.09 -8.56 15.46
N TYR A 359 19.38 -8.25 15.50
CA TYR A 359 20.11 -7.74 14.34
C TYR A 359 20.66 -8.89 13.52
N ILE A 360 20.94 -8.66 12.23
CA ILE A 360 21.78 -9.56 11.44
C ILE A 360 23.17 -9.55 12.11
N PRO A 361 23.77 -10.70 12.40
CA PRO A 361 25.06 -10.80 13.07
C PRO A 361 26.15 -10.03 12.33
N ASP A 362 27.03 -9.35 13.04
CA ASP A 362 28.09 -8.52 12.44
C ASP A 362 29.08 -9.36 11.59
N ASP A 363 29.31 -10.62 11.92
CA ASP A 363 30.15 -11.54 11.16
C ASP A 363 29.59 -11.90 9.78
N VAL A 364 28.27 -11.77 9.58
CA VAL A 364 27.65 -11.87 8.25
C VAL A 364 28.22 -10.81 7.31
N PHE A 365 28.34 -9.57 7.78
CA PHE A 365 28.83 -8.47 6.96
C PHE A 365 30.32 -8.61 6.59
N ALA A 366 31.10 -9.32 7.39
CA ALA A 366 32.49 -9.63 7.07
C ALA A 366 32.67 -10.68 5.97
N ARG A 367 31.63 -11.49 5.71
CA ARG A 367 31.60 -12.60 4.72
C ARG A 367 30.91 -12.25 3.41
N LEU A 368 30.35 -11.04 3.30
CA LEU A 368 29.58 -10.63 2.11
C LEU A 368 30.49 -10.53 0.87
N PRO A 369 29.99 -10.91 -0.32
CA PRO A 369 30.59 -10.54 -1.61
C PRO A 369 30.83 -9.04 -1.71
N ASP A 370 31.86 -8.62 -2.47
CA ASP A 370 32.30 -7.22 -2.55
C ASP A 370 31.17 -6.26 -2.90
N LEU A 371 30.33 -6.56 -3.90
CA LEU A 371 29.23 -5.70 -4.30
C LEU A 371 28.23 -5.49 -3.15
N LEU A 372 27.89 -6.53 -2.41
CA LEU A 372 26.96 -6.44 -1.28
C LEU A 372 27.58 -5.68 -0.11
N THR A 373 28.89 -5.81 0.12
CA THR A 373 29.64 -5.00 1.10
C THR A 373 29.55 -3.50 0.75
N ARG A 374 29.77 -3.17 -0.52
CA ARG A 374 29.58 -1.79 -1.02
C ARG A 374 28.15 -1.29 -0.85
N CYS A 375 27.14 -2.13 -1.07
CA CYS A 375 25.73 -1.77 -0.84
C CYS A 375 25.44 -1.33 0.61
N CYS A 376 26.17 -1.82 1.59
CA CYS A 376 26.00 -1.51 3.01
C CYS A 376 26.89 -0.35 3.51
N ARG A 377 27.70 0.29 2.63
CA ARG A 377 28.73 1.26 3.02
C ARG A 377 28.18 2.53 3.65
N TYR A 378 27.11 3.10 3.08
CA TYR A 378 26.56 4.39 3.48
C TYR A 378 25.25 4.23 4.26
N THR A 379 25.30 3.59 5.41
CA THR A 379 24.16 3.39 6.29
C THR A 379 24.40 4.07 7.63
N SER A 380 23.38 4.67 8.23
CA SER A 380 23.49 5.48 9.44
C SER A 380 23.59 4.63 10.70
N ASP A 381 22.89 3.50 10.74
CA ASP A 381 22.84 2.60 11.90
C ASP A 381 22.77 1.13 11.50
N LYS A 382 22.88 0.21 12.48
CA LYS A 382 22.82 -1.24 12.25
C LYS A 382 21.50 -1.70 11.64
N ARG A 383 20.35 -1.08 11.99
CA ARG A 383 19.05 -1.43 11.42
C ARG A 383 18.94 -1.02 9.96
N GLU A 384 19.45 0.16 9.62
CA GLU A 384 19.49 0.62 8.24
C GLU A 384 20.42 -0.25 7.40
N ARG A 385 21.57 -0.66 7.96
CA ARG A 385 22.50 -1.59 7.33
C ARG A 385 21.84 -2.94 7.01
N ASP A 386 21.10 -3.51 7.96
CA ASP A 386 20.37 -4.74 7.77
C ASP A 386 19.30 -4.58 6.67
N MET A 387 18.54 -3.48 6.69
CA MET A 387 17.54 -3.17 5.67
C MET A 387 18.16 -2.94 4.30
N ALA A 388 19.29 -2.27 4.21
CA ALA A 388 20.04 -2.08 2.97
C ALA A 388 20.46 -3.43 2.38
N LEU A 389 21.07 -4.30 3.18
CA LEU A 389 21.46 -5.64 2.75
C LEU A 389 20.25 -6.43 2.22
N LEU A 390 19.16 -6.48 2.97
CA LEU A 390 17.96 -7.23 2.58
C LEU A 390 17.29 -6.66 1.33
N GLY A 391 17.22 -5.32 1.21
CA GLY A 391 16.71 -4.65 0.01
C GLY A 391 17.58 -4.92 -1.22
N CYS A 392 18.91 -4.95 -1.05
CA CYS A 392 19.84 -5.30 -2.13
C CYS A 392 19.70 -6.77 -2.54
N LEU A 393 19.65 -7.71 -1.58
CA LEU A 393 19.43 -9.13 -1.86
C LEU A 393 18.12 -9.36 -2.62
N ASN A 394 17.05 -8.65 -2.25
CA ASN A 394 15.77 -8.74 -2.95
C ASN A 394 15.87 -8.19 -4.38
N SER A 395 16.47 -7.01 -4.57
CA SER A 395 16.69 -6.43 -5.90
C SER A 395 17.58 -7.32 -6.77
N CYS A 396 18.67 -7.86 -6.21
CA CYS A 396 19.58 -8.78 -6.92
C CYS A 396 18.85 -10.07 -7.32
N SER A 397 17.95 -10.60 -6.47
CA SER A 397 17.19 -11.81 -6.81
C SER A 397 16.38 -11.65 -8.10
N ALA A 398 15.88 -10.45 -8.39
CA ALA A 398 15.16 -10.11 -9.62
C ALA A 398 16.07 -9.86 -10.82
N LEU A 399 17.37 -9.65 -10.60
CA LEU A 399 18.36 -9.40 -11.65
C LEU A 399 19.06 -10.68 -12.13
N PHE A 400 18.73 -11.85 -11.57
CA PHE A 400 19.40 -13.12 -11.85
C PHE A 400 18.50 -14.07 -12.69
N PRO A 401 18.37 -13.79 -14.01
CA PRO A 401 17.59 -14.65 -14.91
C PRO A 401 18.25 -16.02 -15.04
N TYR A 402 17.45 -17.04 -15.32
CA TYR A 402 17.90 -18.42 -15.55
C TYR A 402 18.75 -19.03 -14.44
N VAL A 403 18.74 -18.45 -13.22
CA VAL A 403 19.35 -19.08 -12.05
C VAL A 403 18.33 -20.00 -11.39
N ARG A 404 18.71 -21.28 -11.21
CA ARG A 404 17.83 -22.34 -10.70
C ARG A 404 18.55 -23.21 -9.69
N PHE A 405 17.76 -23.75 -8.74
CA PHE A 405 18.21 -24.78 -7.81
C PHE A 405 17.07 -25.73 -7.46
N TYR A 406 17.41 -26.96 -7.14
CA TYR A 406 16.43 -27.94 -6.69
C TYR A 406 16.15 -27.78 -5.19
N TYR A 407 14.86 -27.74 -4.84
CA TYR A 407 14.41 -27.85 -3.46
C TYR A 407 13.28 -28.88 -3.40
N LYS A 408 13.45 -29.95 -2.61
CA LYS A 408 12.58 -31.13 -2.65
C LYS A 408 12.52 -31.69 -4.07
N LYS A 409 11.35 -31.68 -4.71
CA LYS A 409 11.12 -32.26 -6.04
C LYS A 409 10.85 -31.20 -7.12
N SER A 410 11.08 -29.93 -6.81
CA SER A 410 10.77 -28.81 -7.69
C SER A 410 11.99 -27.92 -7.91
N LEU A 411 12.00 -27.26 -9.06
CA LEU A 411 13.02 -26.31 -9.45
C LEU A 411 12.57 -24.90 -9.05
N TYR A 412 13.43 -24.15 -8.37
CA TYR A 412 13.13 -22.80 -7.88
C TYR A 412 14.16 -21.79 -8.38
N SER A 413 13.76 -20.53 -8.45
CA SER A 413 14.62 -19.37 -8.70
C SER A 413 14.90 -18.58 -7.42
N PRO A 414 15.88 -17.65 -7.43
CA PRO A 414 16.23 -16.82 -6.28
C PRO A 414 15.16 -15.81 -5.86
N HIS A 415 14.17 -15.49 -6.70
CA HIS A 415 13.16 -14.48 -6.43
C HIS A 415 12.46 -14.72 -5.10
N PHE A 416 12.37 -13.68 -4.26
CA PHE A 416 11.69 -13.76 -2.96
C PHE A 416 10.94 -12.49 -2.59
N TYR A 417 10.11 -12.58 -1.57
CA TYR A 417 9.31 -11.49 -1.04
C TYR A 417 9.90 -10.96 0.25
N LEU A 418 10.13 -9.65 0.30
CA LEU A 418 10.62 -8.93 1.47
C LEU A 418 9.56 -7.95 1.97
N ALA A 419 9.39 -7.88 3.27
CA ALA A 419 8.48 -6.98 3.91
C ALA A 419 9.12 -6.30 5.12
N SER A 420 9.24 -4.98 5.08
CA SER A 420 9.85 -4.18 6.14
C SER A 420 8.81 -3.40 6.92
N VAL A 421 8.69 -3.68 8.22
CA VAL A 421 7.72 -3.05 9.11
C VAL A 421 8.42 -2.07 10.03
N ALA A 422 8.10 -0.79 9.88
CA ALA A 422 8.68 0.24 10.72
C ALA A 422 7.73 1.45 10.86
N PRO A 423 7.79 2.20 11.96
CA PRO A 423 7.04 3.44 12.12
C PRO A 423 7.32 4.47 11.02
N ALA A 424 6.46 5.49 10.91
CA ALA A 424 6.74 6.62 10.03
C ALA A 424 8.04 7.33 10.47
N GLY A 425 8.86 7.74 9.52
CA GLY A 425 10.14 8.41 9.82
C GLY A 425 11.30 7.49 10.27
N ALA A 426 11.10 6.17 10.37
CA ALA A 426 12.11 5.23 10.84
C ALA A 426 13.05 4.71 9.73
N GLY A 427 13.46 5.53 8.77
CA GLY A 427 14.50 5.18 7.80
C GLY A 427 14.12 4.14 6.72
N LYS A 428 12.82 3.87 6.49
CA LYS A 428 12.36 2.96 5.41
C LYS A 428 12.77 3.40 4.01
N GLY A 429 13.16 4.67 3.84
CA GLY A 429 13.59 5.25 2.56
C GLY A 429 14.77 4.50 1.91
N ILE A 430 15.62 3.84 2.70
CA ILE A 430 16.75 3.05 2.20
C ILE A 430 16.30 1.99 1.18
N LEU A 431 15.12 1.39 1.35
CA LEU A 431 14.57 0.40 0.43
C LEU A 431 14.24 0.99 -0.95
N GLY A 432 13.86 2.28 -0.99
CA GLY A 432 13.68 3.01 -2.25
C GLY A 432 15.01 3.24 -2.98
N PHE A 433 16.10 3.45 -2.22
CA PHE A 433 17.45 3.58 -2.80
C PHE A 433 17.97 2.23 -3.29
N THR A 434 17.81 1.14 -2.54
CA THR A 434 18.22 -0.21 -3.00
C THR A 434 17.49 -0.65 -4.27
N ALA A 435 16.26 -0.19 -4.49
CA ALA A 435 15.52 -0.45 -5.73
C ALA A 435 16.13 0.27 -6.95
N ALA A 436 17.01 1.28 -6.75
CA ALA A 436 17.72 1.93 -7.85
C ALA A 436 18.80 1.03 -8.49
N LEU A 437 19.17 -0.08 -7.85
CA LEU A 437 19.99 -1.14 -8.47
C LEU A 437 19.36 -1.69 -9.75
N LEU A 438 18.03 -1.67 -9.84
CA LEU A 438 17.27 -2.18 -10.99
C LEU A 438 17.25 -1.19 -12.17
N ASP A 439 17.52 0.10 -11.95
CA ASP A 439 17.34 1.15 -12.95
C ASP A 439 18.15 0.93 -14.24
N PRO A 440 19.45 0.57 -14.20
CA PRO A 440 20.23 0.33 -15.42
C PRO A 440 19.69 -0.86 -16.25
N THR A 441 19.24 -1.92 -15.59
CA THR A 441 18.66 -3.07 -16.29
C THR A 441 17.26 -2.75 -16.84
N GLN A 442 16.47 -1.96 -16.11
CA GLN A 442 15.19 -1.47 -16.65
C GLN A 442 15.41 -0.59 -17.90
N GLU A 443 16.41 0.29 -17.89
CA GLU A 443 16.74 1.13 -19.05
C GLU A 443 17.19 0.28 -20.25
N TYR A 444 17.98 -0.76 -20.02
CA TYR A 444 18.37 -1.74 -21.04
C TYR A 444 17.14 -2.38 -21.71
N TYR A 445 16.16 -2.84 -20.94
CA TYR A 445 14.91 -3.38 -21.49
C TYR A 445 14.04 -2.30 -22.16
N ASP A 446 14.07 -1.07 -21.67
CA ASP A 446 13.37 0.05 -22.30
C ASP A 446 13.95 0.38 -23.66
N GLN A 447 15.27 0.30 -23.83
CA GLN A 447 15.93 0.48 -25.13
C GLN A 447 15.56 -0.64 -26.11
N ILE A 448 15.59 -1.89 -25.68
CA ILE A 448 15.16 -3.06 -26.48
C ILE A 448 13.69 -2.86 -26.92
N ARG A 449 12.82 -2.49 -26.00
CA ARG A 449 11.39 -2.27 -26.28
C ARG A 449 11.20 -1.16 -27.32
N ARG A 450 11.90 -0.02 -27.19
CA ARG A 450 11.84 1.07 -28.17
C ARG A 450 12.31 0.63 -29.55
N THR A 451 13.37 -0.17 -29.62
CA THR A 451 13.90 -0.70 -30.88
C THR A 451 12.93 -1.67 -31.52
N ASN A 452 12.41 -2.64 -30.75
CA ASN A 452 11.45 -3.61 -31.24
C ASN A 452 10.14 -2.95 -31.70
N LYS A 453 9.67 -1.91 -30.99
CA LYS A 453 8.49 -1.16 -31.37
C LYS A 453 8.69 -0.45 -32.72
N LYS A 454 9.83 0.22 -32.92
CA LYS A 454 10.15 0.85 -34.20
C LYS A 454 10.23 -0.17 -35.33
N ALA A 455 10.87 -1.32 -35.12
CA ALA A 455 10.95 -2.39 -36.11
C ALA A 455 9.55 -2.95 -36.44
N TYR A 456 8.70 -3.15 -35.45
CA TYR A 456 7.30 -3.56 -35.64
C TYR A 456 6.50 -2.53 -36.44
N GLU A 457 6.59 -1.22 -36.11
CA GLU A 457 5.92 -0.15 -36.83
C GLU A 457 6.34 -0.11 -38.31
N GLN A 458 7.64 -0.28 -38.58
CA GLN A 458 8.16 -0.37 -39.96
C GLN A 458 7.64 -1.62 -40.69
N ALA A 459 7.66 -2.75 -40.06
CA ALA A 459 7.15 -4.01 -40.62
C ALA A 459 5.63 -3.93 -40.89
N LEU A 460 4.88 -3.29 -39.99
CA LEU A 460 3.44 -3.07 -40.16
C LEU A 460 3.13 -2.18 -41.33
N LEU A 461 3.85 -1.07 -41.48
CA LEU A 461 3.73 -0.19 -42.67
C LEU A 461 4.06 -0.91 -43.98
N GLY A 462 5.10 -1.75 -43.97
CA GLY A 462 5.44 -2.59 -45.12
C GLY A 462 4.33 -3.58 -45.49
N TRP A 463 3.78 -4.25 -44.48
CA TRP A 463 2.66 -5.15 -44.65
C TRP A 463 1.40 -4.45 -45.15
N GLU A 464 1.06 -3.28 -44.60
CA GLU A 464 -0.08 -2.47 -45.08
C GLU A 464 0.08 -2.02 -46.54
N ALA A 465 1.29 -1.62 -46.95
CA ALA A 465 1.60 -1.27 -48.32
C ALA A 465 1.42 -2.46 -49.28
N GLU A 466 1.92 -3.65 -48.92
CA GLU A 466 1.72 -4.91 -49.64
C GLU A 466 0.24 -5.28 -49.77
N GLN A 467 -0.55 -5.10 -48.68
CA GLN A 467 -2.01 -5.31 -48.68
C GLN A 467 -2.70 -4.40 -49.71
N GLN A 468 -2.28 -3.12 -49.78
CA GLN A 468 -2.83 -2.15 -50.74
C GLN A 468 -2.44 -2.51 -52.18
N GLN A 469 -1.20 -2.96 -52.39
CA GLN A 469 -0.74 -3.39 -53.72
C GLN A 469 -1.47 -4.66 -54.15
N ALA A 470 -1.60 -5.68 -53.31
CA ALA A 470 -2.33 -6.90 -53.62
C ALA A 470 -3.79 -6.63 -54.02
N ARG A 471 -4.45 -5.68 -53.31
CA ARG A 471 -5.81 -5.22 -53.69
C ARG A 471 -5.85 -4.55 -55.07
N ARG A 472 -4.85 -3.73 -55.42
CA ARG A 472 -4.77 -3.07 -56.76
C ARG A 472 -4.57 -4.11 -57.85
N GLU A 473 -3.76 -5.15 -57.55
CA GLU A 473 -3.48 -6.24 -58.49
C GLU A 473 -4.54 -7.33 -58.48
N LYS A 474 -5.63 -7.18 -57.67
CA LYS A 474 -6.72 -8.15 -57.47
C LYS A 474 -6.22 -9.51 -57.01
N ARG A 475 -5.08 -9.56 -56.27
CA ARG A 475 -4.57 -10.71 -55.55
C ARG A 475 -5.24 -10.76 -54.17
N LEU A 476 -5.42 -11.96 -53.61
CA LEU A 476 -5.75 -12.13 -52.22
C LEU A 476 -4.51 -11.76 -51.38
N PRO A 477 -4.64 -10.82 -50.44
CA PRO A 477 -3.55 -10.51 -49.54
C PRO A 477 -3.22 -11.68 -48.61
N ASP A 478 -1.94 -11.88 -48.34
CA ASP A 478 -1.53 -12.90 -47.32
C ASP A 478 -1.69 -12.32 -45.91
N ILE A 479 -2.72 -12.78 -45.23
CA ILE A 479 -3.05 -12.38 -43.85
C ILE A 479 -2.02 -12.92 -42.86
N ASN A 480 -1.37 -14.05 -43.17
CA ASN A 480 -0.40 -14.70 -42.29
C ASN A 480 0.92 -13.93 -42.14
N LEU A 481 1.20 -12.99 -43.06
CA LEU A 481 2.39 -12.14 -42.99
C LEU A 481 2.21 -10.87 -42.12
N LYS A 482 1.09 -10.75 -41.41
CA LYS A 482 0.89 -9.62 -40.48
C LYS A 482 1.91 -9.70 -39.35
N PRO A 483 2.73 -8.65 -39.14
CA PRO A 483 3.66 -8.64 -37.99
C PRO A 483 2.94 -8.75 -36.66
N GLU A 484 3.49 -9.54 -35.75
CA GLU A 484 3.01 -9.63 -34.36
C GLU A 484 3.56 -8.48 -33.52
N GLU A 485 2.72 -7.88 -32.70
CA GLU A 485 3.15 -6.82 -31.78
C GLU A 485 4.08 -7.40 -30.70
N PRO A 486 5.31 -6.88 -30.55
CA PRO A 486 6.24 -7.39 -29.56
C PRO A 486 5.73 -7.13 -28.14
N LYS A 487 5.74 -8.17 -27.30
CA LYS A 487 5.35 -8.06 -25.90
C LYS A 487 6.31 -7.13 -25.16
N ALA A 488 5.75 -6.16 -24.45
CA ALA A 488 6.52 -5.19 -23.69
C ALA A 488 7.03 -5.80 -22.38
N GLN A 489 8.33 -6.02 -22.27
CA GLN A 489 8.98 -6.54 -21.08
C GLN A 489 9.34 -5.41 -20.11
N TYR A 490 8.98 -5.58 -18.85
CA TYR A 490 9.30 -4.69 -17.74
C TYR A 490 9.88 -5.47 -16.58
N LEU A 491 11.06 -5.06 -16.10
CA LEU A 491 11.65 -5.59 -14.87
C LEU A 491 10.98 -4.96 -13.64
N LYS A 492 10.84 -3.63 -13.64
CA LYS A 492 10.20 -2.89 -12.56
C LYS A 492 8.71 -2.69 -12.87
N ILE A 493 7.85 -3.16 -11.98
CA ILE A 493 6.40 -2.99 -12.10
C ILE A 493 5.86 -2.19 -10.91
N SER A 494 4.82 -1.40 -11.17
CA SER A 494 4.20 -0.55 -10.15
C SER A 494 3.36 -1.36 -9.16
N ALA A 495 3.36 -0.97 -7.90
CA ALA A 495 2.46 -1.51 -6.86
C ALA A 495 0.96 -1.22 -7.14
N THR A 496 0.64 -0.31 -8.08
CA THR A 496 -0.72 -0.02 -8.53
C THR A 496 -1.19 -0.91 -9.69
N THR A 497 -0.36 -1.88 -10.11
CA THR A 497 -0.67 -2.77 -11.23
C THR A 497 -1.91 -3.61 -10.95
N SER A 498 -2.84 -3.66 -11.91
CA SER A 498 -4.03 -4.51 -11.81
C SER A 498 -3.70 -6.01 -11.97
N LYS A 499 -4.63 -6.88 -11.56
CA LYS A 499 -4.50 -8.34 -11.66
C LYS A 499 -4.13 -8.81 -13.08
N SER A 500 -4.87 -8.35 -14.07
CA SER A 500 -4.64 -8.71 -15.49
C SER A 500 -3.26 -8.25 -15.96
N ARG A 501 -2.93 -6.99 -15.63
CA ARG A 501 -1.67 -6.39 -16.06
C ARG A 501 -0.47 -7.05 -15.38
N LEU A 502 -0.61 -7.53 -14.14
CA LEU A 502 0.42 -8.31 -13.47
C LEU A 502 0.70 -9.64 -14.21
N ILE A 503 -0.35 -10.36 -14.63
CA ILE A 503 -0.20 -11.60 -15.40
C ILE A 503 0.44 -11.32 -16.77
N GLU A 504 0.05 -10.25 -17.46
CA GLU A 504 0.67 -9.83 -18.72
C GLU A 504 2.17 -9.51 -18.53
N HIS A 505 2.53 -8.78 -17.47
CA HIS A 505 3.94 -8.49 -17.17
C HIS A 505 4.73 -9.76 -16.88
N LEU A 506 4.19 -10.68 -16.08
CA LEU A 506 4.85 -11.96 -15.79
C LEU A 506 5.00 -12.81 -17.05
N ALA A 507 4.00 -12.83 -17.94
CA ALA A 507 4.05 -13.53 -19.22
C ALA A 507 5.11 -12.93 -20.16
N ALA A 508 5.20 -11.60 -20.22
CA ALA A 508 6.19 -10.92 -21.06
C ALA A 508 7.61 -11.02 -20.52
N ALA A 509 7.77 -11.07 -19.19
CA ALA A 509 9.07 -11.17 -18.53
C ALA A 509 9.65 -12.60 -18.58
N GLY A 510 8.79 -13.63 -18.60
CA GLY A 510 9.22 -15.03 -18.64
C GLY A 510 10.27 -15.35 -17.56
N GLU A 511 11.40 -15.92 -17.98
CA GLU A 511 12.50 -16.35 -17.11
C GLU A 511 13.28 -15.18 -16.43
N VAL A 512 13.18 -13.97 -16.98
CA VAL A 512 13.77 -12.77 -16.36
C VAL A 512 13.01 -12.38 -15.09
N GLY A 513 11.69 -12.52 -15.11
CA GLY A 513 10.83 -12.15 -14.00
C GLY A 513 10.63 -10.64 -13.85
N CYS A 514 9.92 -10.27 -12.77
CA CYS A 514 9.59 -8.89 -12.42
C CYS A 514 9.95 -8.59 -10.97
N CYS A 515 10.15 -7.30 -10.68
CA CYS A 515 10.28 -6.78 -9.33
C CYS A 515 9.25 -5.68 -9.06
N MET A 516 8.50 -5.83 -7.98
CA MET A 516 7.59 -4.79 -7.49
C MET A 516 8.13 -4.24 -6.18
N THR A 517 8.41 -2.93 -6.13
CA THR A 517 8.91 -2.26 -4.92
C THR A 517 7.97 -1.13 -4.54
N THR A 518 7.59 -1.07 -3.26
CA THR A 518 6.89 0.08 -2.68
C THR A 518 7.33 0.33 -1.24
N THR A 519 7.65 1.57 -0.94
CA THR A 519 7.97 2.04 0.42
C THR A 519 6.72 2.36 1.23
N GLU A 520 5.54 2.34 0.58
CA GLU A 520 4.23 2.55 1.19
C GLU A 520 3.24 1.46 0.74
N ILE A 521 3.01 0.49 1.60
CA ILE A 521 2.12 -0.65 1.31
C ILE A 521 0.67 -0.23 1.04
N ASN A 522 0.23 0.94 1.50
CA ASN A 522 -1.11 1.48 1.22
C ASN A 522 -1.40 1.60 -0.27
N THR A 523 -0.40 1.89 -1.08
CA THR A 523 -0.52 1.91 -2.55
C THR A 523 -0.99 0.56 -3.07
N MET A 524 -0.43 -0.53 -2.54
CA MET A 524 -0.79 -1.89 -2.91
C MET A 524 -2.15 -2.31 -2.31
N ILE A 525 -2.43 -1.93 -1.06
CA ILE A 525 -3.72 -2.18 -0.40
C ILE A 525 -4.87 -1.55 -1.19
N SER A 526 -4.69 -0.31 -1.65
CA SER A 526 -5.68 0.41 -2.46
C SER A 526 -5.95 -0.30 -3.80
N SER A 527 -4.91 -0.85 -4.43
CA SER A 527 -5.04 -1.63 -5.66
C SER A 527 -5.73 -2.98 -5.45
N LEU A 528 -5.45 -3.64 -4.32
CA LEU A 528 -6.09 -4.92 -3.94
C LEU A 528 -7.56 -4.75 -3.52
N GLY A 529 -7.96 -3.56 -3.07
CA GLY A 529 -9.32 -3.26 -2.62
C GLY A 529 -10.34 -2.98 -3.74
N GLN A 530 -9.89 -2.79 -4.99
CA GLN A 530 -10.76 -2.62 -6.15
C GLN A 530 -11.30 -3.97 -6.61
N ASP A 531 -12.55 -4.04 -7.07
CA ASP A 531 -13.23 -5.29 -7.44
C ASP A 531 -12.50 -6.15 -8.50
N CYS A 532 -11.64 -5.53 -9.30
CA CYS A 532 -10.75 -6.21 -10.24
C CYS A 532 -9.38 -6.61 -9.65
N GLY A 533 -9.10 -6.36 -8.36
CA GLY A 533 -7.77 -6.30 -7.80
C GLY A 533 -7.37 -7.36 -6.77
N LYS A 534 -8.24 -8.27 -6.39
CA LYS A 534 -7.85 -9.35 -5.46
C LYS A 534 -6.93 -10.35 -6.16
N TYR A 535 -5.63 -10.08 -6.14
CA TYR A 535 -4.63 -10.99 -6.72
C TYR A 535 -3.68 -11.61 -5.67
N GLU A 536 -4.14 -11.71 -4.43
CA GLU A 536 -3.42 -12.40 -3.36
C GLU A 536 -3.10 -13.86 -3.71
N ASP A 537 -4.03 -14.52 -4.41
CA ASP A 537 -3.87 -15.85 -4.97
C ASP A 537 -2.67 -15.92 -5.96
N ILE A 538 -2.52 -14.90 -6.82
CA ILE A 538 -1.41 -14.84 -7.77
C ILE A 538 -0.08 -14.64 -7.04
N LEU A 539 -0.04 -13.75 -6.04
CA LEU A 539 1.16 -13.57 -5.22
C LEU A 539 1.54 -14.87 -4.50
N CYS A 540 0.54 -15.58 -3.98
CA CYS A 540 0.77 -16.88 -3.33
C CYS A 540 1.33 -17.93 -4.30
N LYS A 541 0.81 -18.01 -5.52
CA LYS A 541 1.26 -18.93 -6.55
C LYS A 541 2.64 -18.54 -7.10
N ALA A 542 2.84 -17.26 -7.43
CA ALA A 542 4.11 -16.77 -7.97
C ALA A 542 5.27 -16.96 -6.98
N ALA A 543 5.04 -16.86 -5.67
CA ALA A 543 6.04 -17.15 -4.66
C ALA A 543 6.59 -18.60 -4.74
N HIS A 544 5.84 -19.52 -5.31
CA HIS A 544 6.22 -20.93 -5.46
C HIS A 544 6.41 -21.35 -6.93
N HIS A 545 6.38 -20.40 -7.87
CA HIS A 545 6.41 -20.64 -9.32
C HIS A 545 5.30 -21.58 -9.82
N GLU A 546 4.13 -21.53 -9.13
CA GLU A 546 2.94 -22.27 -9.53
C GLU A 546 2.23 -21.51 -10.65
N GLU A 547 1.64 -22.25 -11.60
CA GLU A 547 0.95 -21.68 -12.76
C GLU A 547 -0.08 -20.62 -12.37
N VAL A 548 -0.04 -19.46 -13.04
CA VAL A 548 -1.07 -18.42 -12.98
C VAL A 548 -1.63 -18.20 -14.37
N SER A 549 -2.94 -17.97 -14.44
CA SER A 549 -3.63 -17.75 -15.71
C SER A 549 -4.71 -16.67 -15.60
N SER A 550 -5.00 -16.05 -16.74
CA SER A 550 -6.08 -15.09 -16.90
C SER A 550 -6.86 -15.42 -18.16
N SER A 551 -8.18 -15.53 -18.02
CA SER A 551 -9.10 -15.74 -19.14
C SER A 551 -10.22 -14.71 -19.02
N TYR A 552 -10.20 -13.69 -19.88
CA TYR A 552 -11.24 -12.68 -19.97
C TYR A 552 -12.03 -12.85 -21.27
N LYS A 553 -13.34 -12.68 -21.17
CA LYS A 553 -14.29 -12.88 -22.29
C LYS A 553 -14.04 -11.93 -23.48
N ILE A 554 -13.24 -10.87 -23.28
CA ILE A 554 -12.99 -9.79 -24.26
C ILE A 554 -11.66 -9.97 -25.00
N ASP A 555 -10.67 -10.69 -24.42
CA ASP A 555 -9.27 -10.64 -24.88
C ASP A 555 -8.81 -11.83 -25.74
N GLY A 556 -9.71 -12.70 -26.18
CA GLY A 556 -9.35 -13.82 -27.05
C GLY A 556 -8.71 -14.98 -26.28
N GLU A 557 -7.46 -15.31 -26.54
CA GLU A 557 -6.78 -16.45 -25.93
C GLU A 557 -6.38 -16.20 -24.47
N PRO A 558 -6.49 -17.21 -23.58
CA PRO A 558 -6.09 -17.06 -22.18
C PRO A 558 -4.57 -16.90 -22.08
N ILE A 559 -4.14 -15.96 -21.23
CA ILE A 559 -2.73 -15.83 -20.88
C ILE A 559 -2.41 -16.83 -19.77
N VAL A 560 -1.45 -17.74 -20.03
CA VAL A 560 -0.96 -18.73 -19.06
C VAL A 560 0.51 -18.50 -18.81
N VAL A 561 0.91 -18.37 -17.53
CA VAL A 561 2.30 -18.28 -17.08
C VAL A 561 2.60 -19.50 -16.23
N GLN A 562 3.31 -20.46 -16.77
CA GLN A 562 3.58 -21.72 -16.08
C GLN A 562 4.50 -21.54 -14.88
N HIS A 563 5.53 -20.71 -15.02
CA HIS A 563 6.53 -20.47 -13.98
C HIS A 563 6.72 -18.97 -13.76
N PRO A 564 5.81 -18.30 -13.02
CA PRO A 564 5.94 -16.86 -12.76
C PRO A 564 7.13 -16.57 -11.85
N HIS A 565 7.96 -15.60 -12.21
CA HIS A 565 9.09 -15.12 -11.43
C HIS A 565 8.83 -13.71 -10.95
N LEU A 566 8.62 -13.55 -9.65
CA LEU A 566 8.28 -12.27 -9.05
C LEU A 566 9.08 -12.05 -7.75
N ALA A 567 9.77 -10.94 -7.66
CA ALA A 567 10.30 -10.41 -6.42
C ALA A 567 9.41 -9.28 -5.90
N LEU A 568 9.17 -9.25 -4.60
CA LEU A 568 8.43 -8.17 -3.94
C LEU A 568 9.29 -7.54 -2.85
N ASN A 569 9.29 -6.20 -2.79
CA ASN A 569 9.88 -5.45 -1.70
C ASN A 569 8.87 -4.41 -1.22
N ILE A 570 8.24 -4.67 -0.07
CA ILE A 570 7.19 -3.82 0.46
C ILE A 570 7.57 -3.28 1.83
N ALA A 571 7.21 -2.02 2.10
CA ALA A 571 7.39 -1.43 3.41
C ALA A 571 6.14 -0.69 3.87
N GLY A 572 5.94 -0.65 5.18
CA GLY A 572 4.78 0.02 5.77
C GLY A 572 4.85 0.09 7.29
N THR A 573 3.84 0.70 7.89
CA THR A 573 3.64 0.70 9.33
C THR A 573 2.98 -0.60 9.78
N GLN A 574 3.02 -0.90 11.07
CA GLN A 574 2.40 -2.10 11.62
C GLN A 574 0.88 -2.16 11.36
N GLU A 575 0.19 -1.03 11.45
CA GLU A 575 -1.25 -0.96 11.18
C GLU A 575 -1.57 -1.31 9.73
N GLN A 576 -0.81 -0.77 8.80
CA GLN A 576 -0.93 -1.06 7.37
C GLN A 576 -0.67 -2.54 7.07
N PHE A 577 0.29 -3.14 7.77
CA PHE A 577 0.59 -4.57 7.66
C PHE A 577 -0.54 -5.45 8.17
N CYS A 578 -1.16 -5.11 9.29
CA CYS A 578 -2.33 -5.84 9.80
C CYS A 578 -3.53 -5.77 8.83
N VAL A 579 -3.65 -4.70 8.07
CA VAL A 579 -4.67 -4.57 7.01
C VAL A 579 -4.33 -5.44 5.80
N PHE A 580 -3.05 -5.48 5.39
CA PHE A 580 -2.59 -6.25 4.23
C PHE A 580 -2.58 -7.75 4.50
N PHE A 581 -2.02 -8.17 5.64
CA PHE A 581 -1.98 -9.56 6.08
C PHE A 581 -3.11 -9.82 7.08
N ARG A 582 -4.29 -10.13 6.61
CA ARG A 582 -5.51 -10.27 7.42
C ARG A 582 -5.44 -11.38 8.46
N SER A 583 -4.70 -12.45 8.19
CA SER A 583 -4.44 -13.53 9.13
C SER A 583 -3.24 -14.38 8.69
N LEU A 584 -2.66 -15.14 9.62
CA LEU A 584 -1.61 -16.12 9.34
C LEU A 584 -2.10 -17.29 8.47
N GLU A 585 -3.40 -17.59 8.50
CA GLU A 585 -4.00 -18.73 7.82
C GLU A 585 -4.13 -18.51 6.32
N VAL A 586 -4.22 -17.28 5.84
CA VAL A 586 -4.34 -16.94 4.42
C VAL A 586 -3.10 -17.34 3.61
N GLY A 587 -1.99 -17.66 4.27
CA GLY A 587 -0.81 -18.22 3.63
C GLY A 587 0.11 -17.22 2.93
N LEU A 588 -0.33 -15.98 2.64
CA LEU A 588 0.51 -14.95 2.03
C LEU A 588 1.61 -14.50 2.99
N PHE A 589 1.26 -14.26 4.26
CA PHE A 589 2.21 -13.83 5.29
C PHE A 589 3.45 -14.74 5.33
N SER A 590 3.27 -16.04 5.40
CA SER A 590 4.37 -17.00 5.55
C SER A 590 5.30 -17.12 4.31
N ARG A 591 5.00 -16.42 3.21
CA ARG A 591 5.81 -16.36 2.00
C ARG A 591 6.79 -15.18 1.97
N PHE A 592 6.66 -14.26 2.94
CA PHE A 592 7.54 -13.10 3.07
C PHE A 592 8.66 -13.32 4.07
N ALA A 593 9.81 -12.75 3.75
CA ALA A 593 10.87 -12.43 4.70
C ALA A 593 10.47 -11.13 5.42
N PHE A 594 10.38 -11.15 6.72
CA PHE A 594 10.03 -9.95 7.49
C PHE A 594 11.25 -9.38 8.20
N TYR A 595 11.33 -8.05 8.18
CA TYR A 595 12.25 -7.30 9.02
C TYR A 595 11.51 -6.14 9.70
N THR A 596 11.69 -5.97 11.00
CA THR A 596 11.06 -4.89 11.76
C THR A 596 12.11 -4.01 12.43
N ARG A 597 11.79 -2.72 12.51
CA ARG A 597 12.64 -1.69 13.12
C ARG A 597 11.78 -0.81 14.02
N GLN A 598 12.31 -0.40 15.17
CA GLN A 598 11.76 0.69 15.99
C GLN A 598 12.09 2.07 15.43
N GLN A 599 11.36 3.07 15.87
CA GLN A 599 11.74 4.46 15.66
C GLN A 599 12.89 4.81 16.60
N ASN A 600 13.90 5.49 16.10
CA ASN A 600 14.91 6.09 16.97
C ASN A 600 14.24 7.22 17.78
N GLN A 601 14.34 7.14 19.10
CA GLN A 601 13.77 8.16 19.99
C GLN A 601 14.64 9.41 20.10
N GLN A 602 15.90 9.35 19.64
CA GLN A 602 16.82 10.48 19.64
C GLN A 602 16.83 11.14 18.27
N TRP A 603 16.82 12.47 18.27
CA TRP A 603 17.02 13.24 17.04
C TRP A 603 18.46 13.03 16.54
N GLU A 604 18.57 12.54 15.32
CA GLU A 604 19.86 12.43 14.63
C GLU A 604 20.13 13.69 13.80
N SER A 605 21.40 14.11 13.72
CA SER A 605 21.78 15.24 12.89
C SER A 605 21.45 14.96 11.43
N CYS A 606 20.73 15.88 10.80
CA CYS A 606 20.47 15.85 9.36
C CYS A 606 21.56 16.59 8.57
N ALA A 607 22.64 17.02 9.21
CA ALA A 607 23.76 17.65 8.53
C ALA A 607 24.42 16.61 7.60
N PRO A 608 24.75 16.99 6.34
CA PRO A 608 25.51 16.10 5.47
C PRO A 608 26.88 15.86 6.15
N GLY A 609 27.28 14.57 6.23
CA GLY A 609 28.61 14.21 6.74
C GLY A 609 29.73 14.72 5.83
N ASP A 610 30.95 14.35 6.15
CA ASP A 610 32.14 14.74 5.37
C ASP A 610 32.08 14.24 3.90
N GLU A 611 31.39 13.12 3.65
CA GLU A 611 31.14 12.61 2.31
C GLU A 611 29.68 12.92 1.91
N GLN A 612 29.50 13.86 0.97
CA GLN A 612 28.18 14.12 0.37
C GLN A 612 27.90 13.10 -0.72
N VAL A 613 27.06 12.10 -0.42
CA VAL A 613 26.73 11.01 -1.35
C VAL A 613 25.26 11.08 -1.74
N ASP A 614 24.96 11.19 -3.04
CA ASP A 614 23.65 10.91 -3.58
C ASP A 614 23.44 9.38 -3.64
N LEU A 615 22.77 8.83 -2.62
CA LEU A 615 22.54 7.40 -2.50
C LEU A 615 21.85 6.80 -3.72
N ARG A 616 20.92 7.52 -4.35
CA ARG A 616 20.23 7.01 -5.54
C ARG A 616 21.22 6.81 -6.70
N ARG A 617 22.04 7.80 -6.98
CA ARG A 617 23.09 7.70 -8.01
C ARG A 617 24.14 6.65 -7.65
N TYR A 618 24.47 6.52 -6.37
CA TYR A 618 25.38 5.49 -5.90
C TYR A 618 24.83 4.10 -6.20
N PHE A 619 23.60 3.77 -5.82
CA PHE A 619 22.99 2.48 -6.13
C PHE A 619 22.80 2.26 -7.63
N GLN A 620 22.47 3.30 -8.41
CA GLN A 620 22.45 3.20 -9.88
C GLN A 620 23.84 2.86 -10.45
N SER A 621 24.92 3.37 -9.86
CA SER A 621 26.26 3.01 -10.30
C SER A 621 26.62 1.55 -10.04
N LEU A 622 26.23 1.01 -8.88
CA LEU A 622 26.36 -0.43 -8.58
C LEU A 622 25.45 -1.27 -9.48
N GLY A 623 24.29 -0.76 -9.83
CA GLY A 623 23.36 -1.40 -10.76
C GLY A 623 23.91 -1.62 -12.16
N LYS A 624 24.89 -0.83 -12.61
CA LYS A 624 25.57 -1.04 -13.90
C LYS A 624 26.40 -2.33 -13.89
N GLU A 625 27.06 -2.67 -12.78
CA GLU A 625 27.76 -3.93 -12.63
C GLU A 625 26.78 -5.11 -12.61
N LEU A 626 25.65 -4.94 -11.92
CA LEU A 626 24.58 -5.93 -11.93
C LEU A 626 23.95 -6.14 -13.31
N LEU A 627 23.88 -5.11 -14.16
CA LEU A 627 23.45 -5.25 -15.55
C LEU A 627 24.41 -6.16 -16.33
N GLU A 628 25.72 -6.04 -16.12
CA GLU A 628 26.68 -6.92 -16.80
C GLU A 628 26.55 -8.36 -16.30
N MET A 629 26.34 -8.55 -14.98
CA MET A 629 26.02 -9.89 -14.44
C MET A 629 24.74 -10.45 -15.07
N HIS A 630 23.71 -9.64 -15.19
CA HIS A 630 22.43 -9.99 -15.79
C HIS A 630 22.60 -10.47 -17.25
N LYS A 631 23.38 -9.75 -18.07
CA LYS A 631 23.66 -10.11 -19.45
C LYS A 631 24.38 -11.47 -19.55
N VAL A 632 25.39 -11.67 -18.69
CA VAL A 632 26.11 -12.97 -18.64
C VAL A 632 25.17 -14.11 -18.25
N LEU A 633 24.26 -13.90 -17.31
CA LEU A 633 23.29 -14.91 -16.89
C LEU A 633 22.24 -15.21 -17.98
N LEU A 634 21.89 -14.26 -18.83
CA LEU A 634 21.05 -14.50 -20.01
C LEU A 634 21.71 -15.48 -20.99
N GLU A 635 23.04 -15.39 -21.16
CA GLU A 635 23.82 -16.24 -22.04
C GLU A 635 24.26 -17.56 -21.39
N SER A 636 24.39 -17.57 -20.06
CA SER A 636 24.87 -18.69 -19.26
C SER A 636 23.91 -19.06 -18.13
N PRO A 637 22.80 -19.77 -18.44
CA PRO A 637 21.88 -20.29 -17.43
C PRO A 637 22.64 -21.05 -16.34
N THR A 638 22.29 -20.83 -15.06
CA THR A 638 23.08 -21.34 -13.94
C THR A 638 22.25 -22.21 -13.03
N GLN A 639 22.70 -23.44 -12.87
CA GLN A 639 22.19 -24.33 -11.82
C GLN A 639 23.07 -24.22 -10.57
N VAL A 640 22.46 -23.77 -9.47
CA VAL A 640 23.13 -23.77 -8.17
C VAL A 640 22.94 -25.12 -7.50
N THR A 641 24.03 -25.66 -6.99
CA THR A 641 24.05 -26.94 -6.30
C THR A 641 24.48 -26.80 -4.84
N PHE A 642 24.02 -27.71 -4.00
CA PHE A 642 24.29 -27.75 -2.58
C PHE A 642 24.83 -29.09 -2.14
N SER A 643 25.85 -29.11 -1.28
CA SER A 643 26.46 -30.31 -0.75
C SER A 643 25.56 -31.06 0.23
N LEU A 644 25.83 -32.34 0.45
CA LEU A 644 25.13 -33.15 1.44
C LEU A 644 25.31 -32.63 2.86
N SER A 645 26.46 -32.01 3.18
CA SER A 645 26.70 -31.34 4.47
C SER A 645 25.81 -30.14 4.66
N GLN A 646 25.60 -29.31 3.62
CA GLN A 646 24.70 -28.16 3.62
C GLN A 646 23.24 -28.61 3.80
N TRP A 647 22.79 -29.64 3.12
CA TRP A 647 21.44 -30.19 3.30
C TRP A 647 21.24 -30.77 4.69
N LYS A 648 22.25 -31.37 5.29
CA LYS A 648 22.18 -31.85 6.67
C LYS A 648 22.05 -30.70 7.65
N LEU A 649 22.88 -29.65 7.51
CA LEU A 649 22.80 -28.44 8.32
C LEU A 649 21.44 -27.75 8.17
N HIS A 650 20.92 -27.62 6.95
CA HIS A 650 19.57 -27.10 6.69
C HIS A 650 18.51 -27.89 7.46
N THR A 651 18.55 -29.20 7.37
CA THR A 651 17.58 -30.08 8.04
C THR A 651 17.64 -29.95 9.55
N GLU A 652 18.83 -29.90 10.13
CA GLU A 652 19.04 -29.74 11.57
C GLU A 652 18.52 -28.39 12.06
N LEU A 653 18.88 -27.30 11.37
CA LEU A 653 18.48 -25.94 11.69
C LEU A 653 16.95 -25.77 11.64
N PHE A 654 16.31 -26.13 10.53
CA PHE A 654 14.88 -25.93 10.39
C PHE A 654 14.05 -26.92 11.20
N SER A 655 14.56 -28.10 11.52
CA SER A 655 13.92 -29.01 12.47
C SER A 655 13.92 -28.45 13.88
N GLU A 656 15.01 -27.82 14.32
CA GLU A 656 15.09 -27.17 15.61
C GLU A 656 14.18 -25.94 15.68
N MET A 657 14.22 -25.06 14.67
CA MET A 657 13.34 -23.89 14.57
C MET A 657 11.86 -24.29 14.57
N LEU A 658 11.49 -25.32 13.79
CA LEU A 658 10.11 -25.80 13.74
C LEU A 658 9.66 -26.33 15.10
N ARG A 659 10.49 -27.10 15.77
CA ARG A 659 10.21 -27.66 17.10
C ARG A 659 9.99 -26.54 18.11
N ARG A 660 10.87 -25.53 18.09
CA ARG A 660 10.75 -24.34 18.93
C ARG A 660 9.46 -23.57 18.63
N ALA A 661 9.17 -23.25 17.39
CA ALA A 661 7.99 -22.51 16.98
C ALA A 661 6.68 -23.23 17.34
N LEU A 662 6.64 -24.56 17.26
CA LEU A 662 5.46 -25.35 17.65
C LEU A 662 5.27 -25.43 19.16
N VAL A 663 6.35 -25.35 19.97
CA VAL A 663 6.26 -25.34 21.43
C VAL A 663 5.82 -23.97 21.95
N GLU A 664 6.44 -22.91 21.46
CA GLU A 664 6.33 -21.55 21.97
C GLU A 664 5.25 -20.74 21.23
N GLY A 665 5.02 -21.05 19.95
CA GLY A 665 4.14 -20.31 19.07
C GLY A 665 2.74 -20.90 18.91
N ARG A 666 1.98 -20.31 18.00
CA ARG A 666 0.69 -20.81 17.49
C ARG A 666 0.93 -21.95 16.52
N ASP A 667 -0.03 -22.84 16.33
CA ASP A 667 0.10 -23.96 15.36
C ASP A 667 0.37 -23.46 13.93
N SER A 668 -0.12 -22.26 13.58
CA SER A 668 0.16 -21.57 12.31
C SER A 668 1.63 -21.16 12.13
N SER A 669 2.40 -20.97 13.20
CA SER A 669 3.85 -20.64 13.12
C SER A 669 4.68 -21.73 12.44
N GLY A 670 4.22 -22.98 12.48
CA GLY A 670 4.86 -24.08 11.78
C GLY A 670 4.88 -23.91 10.26
N SER A 671 3.87 -23.24 9.68
CA SER A 671 3.81 -22.98 8.24
C SER A 671 4.89 -21.96 7.82
N LEU A 672 5.17 -20.97 8.67
CA LEU A 672 6.20 -19.97 8.47
C LEU A 672 7.59 -20.61 8.40
N ILE A 673 7.93 -21.47 9.38
CA ILE A 673 9.24 -22.15 9.40
C ILE A 673 9.44 -23.04 8.17
N ARG A 674 8.41 -23.80 7.77
CA ARG A 674 8.49 -24.67 6.58
C ARG A 674 8.77 -23.90 5.30
N ARG A 675 8.28 -22.65 5.17
CA ARG A 675 8.52 -21.79 4.01
C ARG A 675 9.83 -21.01 4.12
N ALA A 676 10.26 -20.68 5.33
CA ALA A 676 11.56 -20.07 5.59
C ALA A 676 12.71 -20.97 5.13
N GLY A 677 12.53 -22.31 5.15
CA GLY A 677 13.51 -23.24 4.59
C GLY A 677 13.83 -23.00 3.11
N LEU A 678 12.80 -22.75 2.28
CA LEU A 678 13.00 -22.39 0.88
C LEU A 678 13.65 -21.01 0.73
N LEU A 679 13.25 -20.05 1.58
CA LEU A 679 13.80 -18.71 1.56
C LEU A 679 15.30 -18.70 1.86
N GLY A 680 15.76 -19.50 2.84
CA GLY A 680 17.19 -19.66 3.13
C GLY A 680 17.99 -20.14 1.92
N MET A 681 17.44 -21.11 1.17
CA MET A 681 18.05 -21.61 -0.06
C MET A 681 18.08 -20.57 -1.18
N ARG A 682 17.06 -19.69 -1.29
CA ARG A 682 17.04 -18.56 -2.22
C ARG A 682 18.15 -17.56 -1.91
N LEU A 683 18.35 -17.23 -0.63
CA LEU A 683 19.44 -16.36 -0.20
C LEU A 683 20.81 -17.00 -0.52
N ALA A 684 20.98 -18.27 -0.21
CA ALA A 684 22.22 -18.99 -0.55
C ALA A 684 22.48 -18.98 -2.07
N ALA A 685 21.44 -19.15 -2.89
CA ALA A 685 21.57 -19.07 -4.34
C ALA A 685 21.96 -17.65 -4.81
N VAL A 686 21.45 -16.59 -4.19
CA VAL A 686 21.87 -15.21 -4.50
C VAL A 686 23.37 -15.03 -4.21
N PHE A 687 23.87 -15.44 -3.05
CA PHE A 687 25.29 -15.39 -2.72
C PHE A 687 26.14 -16.21 -3.70
N THR A 688 25.71 -17.41 -4.04
CA THR A 688 26.39 -18.28 -5.00
C THR A 688 26.57 -17.63 -6.38
N VAL A 689 25.57 -16.84 -6.84
CA VAL A 689 25.70 -16.11 -8.12
C VAL A 689 26.79 -15.04 -8.05
N PHE A 690 26.96 -14.36 -6.92
CA PHE A 690 28.06 -13.40 -6.73
C PHE A 690 29.41 -14.10 -6.77
N ARG A 691 29.57 -15.25 -6.10
CA ARG A 691 30.83 -16.02 -6.15
C ARG A 691 31.12 -16.54 -7.56
N LYS A 692 30.08 -17.03 -8.24
CA LYS A 692 30.24 -17.39 -9.67
C LYS A 692 30.72 -16.20 -10.49
N TRP A 693 30.22 -14.99 -10.24
CA TRP A 693 30.67 -13.77 -10.94
C TRP A 693 32.12 -13.42 -10.67
N GLU A 694 32.56 -13.58 -9.43
CA GLU A 694 33.94 -13.35 -9.01
C GLU A 694 34.88 -14.38 -9.60
N ASP A 695 34.49 -15.66 -9.65
CA ASP A 695 35.35 -16.80 -10.02
C ASP A 695 35.19 -17.26 -11.50
N TYR A 696 34.03 -17.81 -11.86
CA TYR A 696 33.75 -18.46 -13.14
C TYR A 696 32.44 -17.97 -13.78
N ARG A 697 32.46 -16.82 -14.39
CA ARG A 697 31.26 -16.09 -14.89
C ARG A 697 30.37 -16.95 -15.81
N TYR A 698 30.94 -17.83 -16.64
CA TYR A 698 30.20 -18.63 -17.63
C TYR A 698 29.94 -20.09 -17.22
N ALA A 699 30.21 -20.46 -15.98
CA ALA A 699 29.86 -21.76 -15.47
C ALA A 699 28.35 -22.01 -15.51
N LYS A 700 27.87 -23.12 -16.05
CA LYS A 700 26.47 -23.51 -16.11
C LYS A 700 25.97 -24.17 -14.83
N GLU A 701 26.88 -24.70 -14.04
CA GLU A 701 26.65 -25.28 -12.73
C GLU A 701 27.66 -24.70 -11.75
N TYR A 702 27.21 -24.27 -10.58
CA TYR A 702 28.09 -23.72 -9.57
C TYR A 702 27.62 -24.12 -8.17
N GLY A 703 28.57 -24.67 -7.38
CA GLY A 703 28.30 -25.12 -6.01
C GLY A 703 28.28 -23.94 -5.01
N CYS A 704 27.31 -23.91 -4.13
CA CYS A 704 27.30 -22.99 -3.02
C CYS A 704 28.48 -23.29 -2.07
N THR A 705 29.23 -22.26 -1.69
CA THR A 705 30.30 -22.43 -0.67
C THR A 705 29.69 -22.63 0.71
N ASP A 706 30.40 -23.31 1.61
CA ASP A 706 29.91 -23.49 2.98
C ASP A 706 29.80 -22.13 3.72
N GLU A 707 30.66 -21.17 3.41
CA GLU A 707 30.64 -19.82 3.98
C GLU A 707 29.39 -19.06 3.57
N ASP A 708 29.07 -19.03 2.28
CA ASP A 708 27.87 -18.38 1.76
C ASP A 708 26.59 -19.06 2.28
N PHE A 709 26.64 -20.40 2.39
CA PHE A 709 25.52 -21.15 2.95
C PHE A 709 25.28 -20.79 4.43
N HIS A 710 26.34 -20.74 5.25
CA HIS A 710 26.22 -20.29 6.65
C HIS A 710 25.73 -18.86 6.74
N THR A 711 26.24 -17.96 5.89
CA THR A 711 25.79 -16.55 5.82
C THR A 711 24.30 -16.46 5.53
N ALA A 712 23.78 -17.22 4.56
CA ALA A 712 22.35 -17.28 4.27
C ALA A 712 21.54 -17.85 5.45
N MET A 713 22.07 -18.88 6.14
CA MET A 713 21.40 -19.49 7.30
C MET A 713 21.37 -18.55 8.51
N ASP A 714 22.38 -17.72 8.73
CA ASP A 714 22.40 -16.72 9.80
C ASP A 714 21.39 -15.58 9.53
N ILE A 715 21.30 -15.11 8.27
CA ILE A 715 20.30 -14.12 7.87
C ILE A 715 18.89 -14.68 8.05
N ILE A 716 18.61 -15.90 7.55
CA ILE A 716 17.25 -16.45 7.64
C ILE A 716 16.83 -16.74 9.08
N ARG A 717 17.76 -17.10 9.97
CA ARG A 717 17.50 -17.24 11.40
C ARG A 717 16.98 -15.93 11.99
N THR A 718 17.65 -14.81 11.67
CA THR A 718 17.21 -13.48 12.06
C THR A 718 15.83 -13.15 11.51
N LEU A 719 15.58 -13.36 10.21
CA LEU A 719 14.30 -13.08 9.57
C LEU A 719 13.14 -13.92 10.13
N VAL A 720 13.41 -15.15 10.53
CA VAL A 720 12.42 -16.01 11.19
C VAL A 720 12.00 -15.42 12.53
N GLU A 721 12.94 -14.94 13.36
CA GLU A 721 12.60 -14.28 14.63
C GLU A 721 11.75 -13.03 14.40
N HIS A 722 12.10 -12.16 13.45
CA HIS A 722 11.27 -11.01 13.07
C HIS A 722 9.87 -11.43 12.59
N SER A 723 9.78 -12.50 11.79
CA SER A 723 8.50 -13.01 11.29
C SER A 723 7.62 -13.54 12.43
N LEU A 724 8.24 -14.24 13.39
CA LEU A 724 7.55 -14.75 14.57
C LEU A 724 7.06 -13.60 15.47
N LEU A 725 7.87 -12.57 15.68
CA LEU A 725 7.47 -11.36 16.41
C LEU A 725 6.26 -10.69 15.75
N LEU A 726 6.31 -10.43 14.45
CA LEU A 726 5.21 -9.79 13.72
C LEU A 726 3.95 -10.65 13.65
N SER A 727 4.09 -11.97 13.62
CA SER A 727 2.95 -12.90 13.59
C SER A 727 2.06 -12.76 14.82
N THR A 728 2.59 -12.31 15.96
CA THR A 728 1.83 -12.11 17.18
C THR A 728 0.90 -10.89 17.13
N SER A 729 1.18 -9.95 16.23
CA SER A 729 0.37 -8.74 16.01
C SER A 729 -0.83 -8.97 15.09
N LEU A 730 -0.87 -10.08 14.37
CA LEU A 730 -1.97 -10.40 13.46
C LEU A 730 -3.17 -10.98 14.21
N PRO A 731 -4.41 -10.60 13.84
CA PRO A 731 -5.60 -11.15 14.46
C PRO A 731 -5.70 -12.66 14.23
N ASP A 732 -6.00 -13.40 15.31
CA ASP A 732 -6.31 -14.82 15.25
C ASP A 732 -7.82 -14.96 14.99
N THR A 733 -8.20 -15.68 13.95
CA THR A 733 -9.61 -15.91 13.61
C THR A 733 -10.33 -16.81 14.62
N ASN A 734 -9.60 -17.53 15.47
CA ASN A 734 -10.16 -18.55 16.37
C ASN A 734 -9.69 -18.54 17.82
N GLN A 735 -8.88 -17.57 18.28
CA GLN A 735 -8.46 -17.52 19.71
C GLN A 735 -8.23 -16.09 20.22
N PRO A 736 -8.51 -15.81 21.52
CA PRO A 736 -8.17 -14.53 22.13
C PRO A 736 -6.64 -14.30 22.11
N PRO A 737 -6.17 -13.04 22.01
CA PRO A 737 -4.77 -12.72 21.85
C PRO A 737 -3.95 -13.27 23.02
N ALA A 738 -3.14 -14.28 22.74
CA ALA A 738 -2.17 -14.78 23.70
C ALA A 738 -1.05 -13.74 23.84
N SER A 739 -0.77 -13.35 25.06
CA SER A 739 0.28 -12.40 25.41
C SER A 739 1.63 -12.83 24.81
N MET A 740 2.33 -11.87 24.26
CA MET A 740 3.51 -11.96 23.41
C MET A 740 4.79 -12.50 24.06
N HIS A 741 4.74 -12.96 25.27
CA HIS A 741 5.89 -13.40 26.04
C HIS A 741 6.32 -14.88 25.86
N CYS A 742 5.90 -15.56 24.78
CA CYS A 742 6.11 -17.01 24.66
C CYS A 742 7.47 -17.45 24.09
N PHE A 743 8.15 -16.61 23.29
CA PHE A 743 9.29 -17.06 22.53
C PHE A 743 10.57 -17.36 23.32
N HIS A 744 10.87 -16.55 24.33
CA HIS A 744 12.04 -16.76 25.20
C HIS A 744 11.71 -17.49 26.51
N ARG A 745 10.43 -17.74 26.77
CA ARG A 745 9.98 -18.22 28.08
C ARG A 745 10.25 -19.70 28.32
N LEU A 746 10.04 -20.58 27.34
CA LEU A 746 10.30 -21.99 27.57
C LEU A 746 11.79 -22.27 27.71
N ASP A 747 12.64 -21.68 26.89
CA ASP A 747 14.09 -21.79 27.03
C ASP A 747 14.58 -21.12 28.32
N GLY A 748 14.00 -19.98 28.73
CA GLY A 748 14.27 -19.33 29.99
C GLY A 748 13.84 -20.17 31.19
N ILE A 749 12.64 -20.72 31.16
CA ILE A 749 12.14 -21.64 32.19
C ILE A 749 13.01 -22.90 32.27
N LEU A 750 13.31 -23.49 31.10
CA LEU A 750 14.13 -24.69 31.05
C LEU A 750 15.60 -24.41 31.41
N SER A 751 16.14 -23.23 31.12
CA SER A 751 17.51 -22.85 31.52
C SER A 751 17.62 -22.65 33.02
N SER A 752 16.59 -22.11 33.65
CA SER A 752 16.53 -21.89 35.13
C SER A 752 16.32 -23.17 35.95
N LEU A 753 15.85 -24.25 35.32
CA LEU A 753 15.63 -25.53 35.97
C LEU A 753 16.89 -26.41 35.90
N SER A 754 17.03 -27.35 36.84
CA SER A 754 18.06 -28.38 36.79
C SER A 754 17.81 -29.36 35.62
N ARG A 755 18.80 -30.20 35.28
CA ARG A 755 18.63 -31.22 34.21
C ARG A 755 17.48 -32.20 34.48
N LYS A 756 17.23 -32.51 35.73
CA LYS A 756 16.06 -33.21 36.24
C LYS A 756 15.32 -32.29 37.20
N PHE A 757 14.02 -32.21 37.08
CA PHE A 757 13.19 -31.32 37.89
C PHE A 757 11.82 -31.92 38.11
N THR A 758 11.20 -31.54 39.20
CA THR A 758 9.86 -31.96 39.59
C THR A 758 8.80 -31.03 38.96
N TYR A 759 7.56 -31.49 39.01
CA TYR A 759 6.43 -30.63 38.57
C TYR A 759 6.32 -29.37 39.42
N THR A 760 6.56 -29.44 40.71
CA THR A 760 6.48 -28.30 41.63
C THR A 760 7.55 -27.24 41.31
N GLU A 761 8.80 -27.66 41.04
CA GLU A 761 9.88 -26.75 40.61
C GLU A 761 9.57 -26.08 39.27
N PHE A 762 8.96 -26.84 38.38
CA PHE A 762 8.53 -26.28 37.08
C PHE A 762 7.46 -25.21 37.28
N VAL A 763 6.40 -25.49 38.08
CA VAL A 763 5.32 -24.52 38.34
C VAL A 763 5.85 -23.27 39.04
N GLN A 764 6.72 -23.41 39.99
CA GLN A 764 7.32 -22.29 40.73
C GLN A 764 8.19 -21.42 39.80
N THR A 765 8.91 -22.04 38.88
CA THR A 765 9.69 -21.30 37.85
C THR A 765 8.76 -20.58 36.87
N VAL A 766 7.66 -21.20 36.46
CA VAL A 766 6.64 -20.58 35.59
C VAL A 766 6.00 -19.37 36.29
N GLU A 767 5.64 -19.48 37.56
CA GLU A 767 5.06 -18.36 38.34
C GLU A 767 6.04 -17.21 38.50
N ASN A 768 7.32 -17.51 38.74
CA ASN A 768 8.40 -16.50 38.84
C ASN A 768 8.61 -15.74 37.52
N THR A 769 8.19 -16.29 36.37
CA THR A 769 8.21 -15.61 35.07
C THR A 769 6.90 -14.87 34.76
N GLY A 770 5.98 -14.74 35.70
CA GLY A 770 4.70 -14.02 35.57
C GLY A 770 3.66 -14.74 34.71
N MET A 771 3.83 -16.06 34.48
CA MET A 771 2.84 -16.86 33.73
C MET A 771 1.90 -17.60 34.66
N SER A 772 0.66 -17.84 34.19
CA SER A 772 -0.28 -18.67 34.92
C SER A 772 0.11 -20.16 34.86
N GLU A 773 -0.19 -20.90 35.92
CA GLU A 773 0.02 -22.34 35.98
C GLU A 773 -0.61 -23.11 34.83
N SER A 774 -1.78 -22.64 34.33
CA SER A 774 -2.48 -23.23 33.19
C SER A 774 -1.66 -23.11 31.89
N THR A 775 -0.98 -21.97 31.68
CA THR A 775 -0.07 -21.74 30.55
C THR A 775 1.17 -22.63 30.69
N GLY A 776 1.73 -22.73 31.90
CA GLY A 776 2.83 -23.65 32.21
C GLY A 776 2.48 -25.10 31.90
N LYS A 777 1.32 -25.58 32.36
CA LYS A 777 0.82 -26.93 32.03
C LYS A 777 0.72 -27.21 30.54
N ARG A 778 0.26 -26.22 29.76
CA ARG A 778 0.18 -26.33 28.30
C ARG A 778 1.57 -26.42 27.66
N LEU A 779 2.51 -25.60 28.11
CA LEU A 779 3.90 -25.61 27.64
C LEU A 779 4.58 -26.94 27.99
N LEU A 780 4.39 -27.47 29.23
CA LEU A 780 4.94 -28.75 29.66
C LEU A 780 4.43 -29.91 28.79
N ARG A 781 3.12 -29.97 28.53
CA ARG A 781 2.53 -30.99 27.64
C ARG A 781 3.08 -30.92 26.24
N LYS A 782 3.23 -29.73 25.68
CA LYS A 782 3.84 -29.50 24.35
C LYS A 782 5.31 -29.94 24.35
N ALA A 783 6.08 -29.58 25.36
CA ALA A 783 7.48 -29.96 25.47
C ALA A 783 7.68 -31.48 25.58
N LEU A 784 6.80 -32.19 26.26
CA LEU A 784 6.76 -33.66 26.32
C LEU A 784 6.40 -34.26 24.94
N LYS A 785 5.33 -33.76 24.30
CA LYS A 785 4.89 -34.23 22.97
C LYS A 785 5.97 -34.07 21.91
N LEU A 786 6.74 -33.00 21.98
CA LEU A 786 7.81 -32.68 21.05
C LEU A 786 9.19 -33.23 21.51
N GLN A 787 9.22 -34.05 22.56
CA GLN A 787 10.40 -34.74 23.06
C GLN A 787 11.55 -33.84 23.55
N TYR A 788 11.29 -32.58 23.94
CA TYR A 788 12.26 -31.75 24.68
C TYR A 788 12.49 -32.29 26.09
N LEU A 789 11.45 -32.88 26.66
CA LEU A 789 11.45 -33.45 27.97
C LEU A 789 11.05 -34.93 27.90
N VAL A 790 11.55 -35.70 28.86
CA VAL A 790 11.13 -37.08 29.13
C VAL A 790 10.52 -37.10 30.52
N LYS A 791 9.35 -37.70 30.67
CA LYS A 791 8.73 -37.92 31.97
C LYS A 791 9.41 -39.12 32.64
N GLU A 792 9.87 -38.95 33.87
CA GLU A 792 10.42 -39.97 34.71
C GLU A 792 9.45 -40.23 35.93
N GLU A 793 9.63 -41.27 36.71
CA GLU A 793 8.71 -41.65 37.79
C GLU A 793 8.47 -40.52 38.82
N ASN A 794 9.49 -39.68 39.08
CA ASN A 794 9.43 -38.58 40.05
C ASN A 794 9.66 -37.19 39.39
N GLY A 795 9.38 -36.99 38.13
CA GLY A 795 9.56 -35.68 37.51
C GLY A 795 9.82 -35.69 35.99
N TYR A 796 10.64 -34.78 35.56
CA TYR A 796 10.94 -34.56 34.16
C TYR A 796 12.45 -34.42 33.93
N ARG A 797 12.95 -34.91 32.79
CA ARG A 797 14.35 -34.80 32.42
C ARG A 797 14.49 -34.14 31.06
N LYS A 798 15.37 -33.14 30.96
CA LYS A 798 15.75 -32.53 29.68
C LYS A 798 16.49 -33.53 28.80
N LYS A 799 16.09 -33.69 27.54
CA LYS A 799 16.86 -34.43 26.55
C LYS A 799 18.18 -33.71 26.26
N ARG A 800 19.30 -34.42 26.13
CA ARG A 800 20.56 -33.83 25.69
C ARG A 800 20.36 -33.25 24.26
N LYS A 801 20.78 -31.99 24.01
CA LYS A 801 21.04 -31.51 22.68
C LYS A 801 22.09 -32.43 22.07
N THR A 802 21.75 -33.19 21.01
CA THR A 802 22.73 -33.93 20.23
C THR A 802 23.54 -32.90 19.47
N GLY A 803 24.74 -32.69 19.92
CA GLY A 803 25.93 -32.17 19.27
C GLY A 803 25.84 -30.96 18.39
N SER A 804 26.24 -29.80 18.86
CA SER A 804 27.39 -29.07 18.36
C SER A 804 27.74 -28.00 19.39
N GLY A 805 28.87 -28.13 19.97
CA GLY A 805 29.37 -27.18 20.92
C GLY A 805 29.78 -25.87 20.25
N ARG A 806 29.27 -24.81 20.81
CA ARG A 806 30.03 -23.61 21.20
C ARG A 806 29.05 -22.78 22.01
N GLY A 807 29.34 -22.67 23.29
CA GLY A 807 28.58 -21.83 24.20
C GLY A 807 28.77 -20.38 23.86
N TYR A 808 27.68 -19.66 23.81
CA TYR A 808 27.71 -18.23 23.95
C TYR A 808 27.53 -17.87 25.43
N LYS A 809 28.56 -17.21 25.96
CA LYS A 809 28.47 -16.35 27.14
C LYS A 809 27.87 -15.01 26.73
#